data_fb135f86b9f7266c8231b992a00de000
#
_entry.id   fb135f86b9f7266c8231b992a00de000
#
_cell.length_a   1.000
_cell.length_b   1.000
_cell.length_c   1.000
_cell.angle_alpha   90.00
_cell.angle_beta   90.00
_cell.angle_gamma   90.00
#
_symmetry.space_group_name_H-M   'P 1'
#
loop_
_entity.id
_entity.type
_entity.pdbx_description
1 polymer ?
#
loop_
_entity_poly.entity_id
_entity_poly.type
_entity_poly.pdbx_seq_one_letter_code
_entity_poly.pdbx_strand_id
1 'polypeptide(L)'
;MKHRSLRSACCLILFCCHFAFLCAQRIDGRVTDAQGVGLPYVNVSILTLPDSAFVVGTTTGEDGHFRLDIPVGNHTIKITGLGYAAQYRACTPQDLARIVLQDADSQLGEAVVRAERPKVLVKGEGLKTIVAGSVLEKNATIERLLECIPNVSVQGDKVVVFGRGEALIYINGRKMRDKSELDRLTPDNIKDVETILNPGARYPAATKAVVRITTKKPLGEGWAVDARLHADVNEKGTWSEWARVGLNYRKKRLDLNWYMDANNNYSDDESRLELNSYLAHTWQQTMTAAGHSHGKRFYTNLSAAFQIAPDHSIGGRLNFSPERPSMSFLLNSQLRRDGALVETGINRLEQGAGNHVRSWGSNLYYVGKIGPLAIDWSGDWWKNNQQETIENQEEFTPAGGVMQQKQVKTQTKTDNKLLASKLVLTAPVWEGSLSVGGEYSGTRRSTDYTILPVGLIPESHNQFREYYSSAFAEYGRSFGPLDVNLGLRYEHVDFNYYNAGVRVAEQSRIYNNLFPSITLSMPLGKLQTQLSYGADIDRPLYDMLKSGIQYDNRYTYETGNPFLLPSISRNLSLTLSYKWLLFNAIYLHLIDPFLILTKSYNNNPEIMLHRPENGPNFDRLFLSATLQPVVGIWHPQFRASVTKQWYNMPTPFDVGLYRAQATLQVDNAFDTKWGYWRLSTTLQTTGNEDNGYFPKPYFRTSLSWYKSFLKDRLSIECYLYDLFSSGDNYGKNYSGALYTVKQHIYSMRNFSITLRYKFNTSSSKYKGSSAGSAQRNRM
;
A
#
# COMPACT_ATOMS: atom_id res chain seq x y z
N MET A 1 20.35 28.18 -79.12
CA MET A 1 20.19 27.86 -77.64
C MET A 1 20.68 26.48 -77.35
N LYS A 2 21.95 26.16 -77.47
CA LYS A 2 22.55 24.84 -77.05
C LYS A 2 24.05 25.01 -76.81
N HIS A 3 24.47 25.79 -75.83
CA HIS A 3 25.88 25.83 -75.37
C HIS A 3 26.05 26.45 -73.98
N ARG A 4 25.00 26.51 -73.13
CA ARG A 4 25.12 27.00 -71.75
C ARG A 4 24.99 25.89 -70.63
N SER A 5 24.65 24.64 -71.00
CA SER A 5 24.45 23.58 -70.00
C SER A 5 25.70 22.73 -69.65
N LEU A 6 26.78 22.86 -70.43
CA LEU A 6 27.99 22.04 -70.21
C LEU A 6 29.02 22.69 -69.28
N ARG A 7 28.97 23.99 -69.01
CA ARG A 7 29.93 24.70 -68.12
C ARG A 7 29.48 24.66 -66.65
N SER A 8 28.18 24.50 -66.35
CA SER A 8 27.68 24.40 -65.01
C SER A 8 27.86 23.01 -64.42
N ALA A 9 27.91 21.93 -65.22
CA ALA A 9 28.14 20.57 -64.76
C ALA A 9 29.62 20.30 -64.40
N CYS A 10 30.58 20.92 -65.10
CA CYS A 10 32.00 20.77 -64.76
C CYS A 10 32.40 21.53 -63.47
N CYS A 11 31.79 22.67 -63.15
CA CYS A 11 32.03 23.35 -61.86
C CYS A 11 31.44 22.64 -60.67
N LEU A 12 30.35 21.90 -60.81
CA LEU A 12 29.75 21.12 -59.70
C LEU A 12 30.55 19.85 -59.38
N ILE A 13 31.16 19.22 -60.38
CA ILE A 13 31.98 18.02 -60.19
C ILE A 13 33.36 18.42 -59.61
N LEU A 14 33.93 19.56 -59.94
CA LEU A 14 35.16 20.07 -59.31
C LEU A 14 34.94 20.57 -57.88
N PHE A 15 33.74 21.00 -57.50
CA PHE A 15 33.42 21.39 -56.10
C PHE A 15 33.14 20.17 -55.21
N CYS A 16 32.60 19.06 -55.76
CA CYS A 16 32.41 17.81 -55.01
C CYS A 16 33.73 17.02 -54.82
N CYS A 17 34.76 17.20 -55.63
CA CYS A 17 36.04 16.51 -55.44
C CYS A 17 37.00 17.18 -54.41
N HIS A 18 36.69 18.38 -53.90
CA HIS A 18 37.49 19.05 -52.87
C HIS A 18 37.01 18.82 -51.43
N PHE A 19 35.94 18.01 -51.19
CA PHE A 19 35.45 17.71 -49.85
C PHE A 19 35.75 16.28 -49.36
N ALA A 20 36.68 15.56 -49.99
CA ALA A 20 36.95 14.18 -49.67
C ALA A 20 38.43 13.92 -49.23
N PHE A 21 38.95 14.74 -48.32
CA PHE A 21 40.15 14.39 -47.55
C PHE A 21 40.13 15.05 -46.16
N LEU A 22 39.12 14.73 -45.36
CA LEU A 22 39.23 14.79 -43.92
C LEU A 22 39.78 13.43 -43.46
N CYS A 23 41.13 13.31 -43.50
CA CYS A 23 41.85 12.13 -42.95
C CYS A 23 41.62 12.07 -41.43
N ALA A 24 40.74 11.18 -40.99
CA ALA A 24 40.81 10.71 -39.62
C ALA A 24 42.21 10.04 -39.41
N GLN A 25 43.01 10.51 -38.46
CA GLN A 25 44.32 9.98 -38.18
C GLN A 25 44.13 8.69 -37.38
N ARG A 26 44.53 7.56 -37.96
CA ARG A 26 44.47 6.26 -37.29
C ARG A 26 45.69 6.09 -36.39
N ILE A 27 45.47 5.72 -35.12
CA ILE A 27 46.53 5.43 -34.15
C ILE A 27 46.45 3.98 -33.73
N ASP A 28 47.60 3.33 -33.76
CA ASP A 28 47.87 2.01 -33.16
C ASP A 28 48.77 2.25 -31.93
N GLY A 29 48.36 1.73 -30.78
CA GLY A 29 49.10 1.88 -29.53
C GLY A 29 49.07 0.62 -28.67
N ARG A 30 49.96 0.61 -27.65
CA ARG A 30 50.00 -0.49 -26.67
C ARG A 30 50.03 0.04 -25.26
N VAL A 31 49.17 -0.52 -24.40
CA VAL A 31 49.14 -0.24 -22.96
C VAL A 31 49.83 -1.36 -22.19
N THR A 32 50.77 -1.03 -21.33
CA THR A 32 51.53 -1.98 -20.52
C THR A 32 51.57 -1.55 -19.05
N ASP A 33 51.86 -2.48 -18.15
CA ASP A 33 52.27 -2.18 -16.78
C ASP A 33 53.72 -1.64 -16.70
N ALA A 34 54.20 -1.34 -15.49
CA ALA A 34 55.57 -0.86 -15.22
C ALA A 34 56.63 -1.90 -15.59
N GLN A 35 56.29 -3.18 -15.67
CA GLN A 35 57.15 -4.30 -16.04
C GLN A 35 57.16 -4.58 -17.56
N GLY A 36 56.33 -3.86 -18.32
CA GLY A 36 56.21 -3.97 -19.78
C GLY A 36 55.26 -5.07 -20.27
N VAL A 37 54.50 -5.70 -19.38
CA VAL A 37 53.47 -6.70 -19.72
C VAL A 37 52.24 -5.98 -20.30
N GLY A 38 51.73 -6.43 -21.44
CA GLY A 38 50.53 -5.86 -22.05
C GLY A 38 49.31 -5.99 -21.15
N LEU A 39 48.56 -4.90 -20.97
CA LEU A 39 47.37 -4.85 -20.12
C LEU A 39 46.08 -5.05 -20.96
N PRO A 40 45.35 -6.16 -20.77
CA PRO A 40 44.09 -6.40 -21.47
C PRO A 40 42.94 -5.57 -20.92
N TYR A 41 41.95 -5.29 -21.76
CA TYR A 41 40.66 -4.66 -21.40
C TYR A 41 40.77 -3.27 -20.77
N VAL A 42 41.88 -2.53 -21.01
CA VAL A 42 42.01 -1.13 -20.62
C VAL A 42 41.18 -0.25 -21.54
N ASN A 43 40.38 0.62 -20.97
CA ASN A 43 39.55 1.56 -21.73
C ASN A 43 40.41 2.73 -22.20
N VAL A 44 40.37 3.02 -23.51
CA VAL A 44 41.02 4.17 -24.18
C VAL A 44 39.92 5.01 -24.81
N SER A 45 39.71 6.24 -24.28
CA SER A 45 38.59 7.09 -24.65
C SER A 45 39.07 8.46 -25.10
N ILE A 46 38.60 8.95 -26.25
CA ILE A 46 38.82 10.32 -26.73
C ILE A 46 37.74 11.23 -26.16
N LEU A 47 38.20 12.34 -25.57
CA LEU A 47 37.33 13.37 -24.98
C LEU A 47 37.58 14.71 -25.66
N THR A 48 36.56 15.54 -25.84
CA THR A 48 36.69 16.93 -26.31
C THR A 48 37.32 17.84 -25.23
N LEU A 49 37.97 18.88 -25.64
CA LEU A 49 38.41 19.96 -24.75
C LEU A 49 37.64 21.23 -25.06
N PRO A 50 37.19 22.03 -24.07
CA PRO A 50 37.49 21.91 -22.62
C PRO A 50 36.44 21.12 -21.80
N ASP A 51 35.35 20.65 -22.39
CA ASP A 51 34.17 20.09 -21.71
C ASP A 51 34.28 18.60 -21.34
N SER A 52 35.34 17.92 -21.80
CA SER A 52 35.60 16.47 -21.54
C SER A 52 34.45 15.55 -21.99
N ALA A 53 33.67 15.94 -23.01
CA ALA A 53 32.63 15.09 -23.55
C ALA A 53 33.24 13.90 -24.32
N PHE A 54 32.62 12.72 -24.16
CA PHE A 54 33.04 11.49 -24.83
C PHE A 54 32.80 11.58 -26.35
N VAL A 55 33.82 11.27 -27.15
CA VAL A 55 33.74 11.27 -28.62
C VAL A 55 33.72 9.85 -29.15
N VAL A 56 34.79 9.07 -28.90
CA VAL A 56 34.96 7.70 -29.35
C VAL A 56 35.88 6.97 -28.39
N GLY A 57 35.80 5.65 -28.28
CA GLY A 57 36.66 4.85 -27.43
C GLY A 57 36.77 3.41 -27.90
N THR A 58 37.84 2.75 -27.39
CA THR A 58 38.11 1.32 -27.62
C THR A 58 38.64 0.69 -26.35
N THR A 59 38.81 -0.63 -26.33
CA THR A 59 39.49 -1.38 -25.26
C THR A 59 40.71 -2.09 -25.84
N THR A 60 41.74 -2.28 -25.00
CA THR A 60 42.93 -3.06 -25.40
C THR A 60 42.61 -4.55 -25.53
N GLY A 61 43.22 -5.22 -26.49
CA GLY A 61 43.21 -6.67 -26.64
C GLY A 61 43.99 -7.39 -25.53
N GLU A 62 44.09 -8.71 -25.59
CA GLU A 62 44.77 -9.55 -24.59
C GLU A 62 46.28 -9.23 -24.47
N ASP A 63 46.87 -8.72 -25.54
CA ASP A 63 48.29 -8.32 -25.63
C ASP A 63 48.54 -6.85 -25.29
N GLY A 64 47.48 -6.12 -24.86
CA GLY A 64 47.55 -4.69 -24.54
C GLY A 64 47.47 -3.76 -25.74
N HIS A 65 47.35 -4.27 -26.99
CA HIS A 65 47.22 -3.43 -28.18
C HIS A 65 45.83 -2.83 -28.34
N PHE A 66 45.74 -1.59 -28.83
CA PHE A 66 44.48 -0.93 -29.21
C PHE A 66 44.64 -0.20 -30.51
N ARG A 67 43.53 -0.02 -31.21
CA ARG A 67 43.43 0.75 -32.45
C ARG A 67 42.27 1.71 -32.37
N LEU A 68 42.53 2.99 -32.73
CA LEU A 68 41.53 4.05 -32.58
C LEU A 68 41.69 5.07 -33.69
N ASP A 69 40.58 5.50 -34.31
CA ASP A 69 40.54 6.57 -35.30
C ASP A 69 40.25 7.90 -34.59
N ILE A 70 41.14 8.89 -34.70
CA ILE A 70 41.00 10.18 -34.05
C ILE A 70 40.23 11.13 -34.96
N PRO A 71 39.07 11.70 -34.56
CA PRO A 71 38.41 12.73 -35.29
C PRO A 71 39.22 14.04 -35.32
N VAL A 72 39.04 14.85 -36.34
CA VAL A 72 39.69 16.17 -36.42
C VAL A 72 39.12 17.07 -35.31
N GLY A 73 40.01 17.67 -34.49
CA GLY A 73 39.60 18.57 -33.41
C GLY A 73 40.61 18.62 -32.27
N ASN A 74 40.28 19.41 -31.24
CA ASN A 74 41.11 19.52 -30.05
C ASN A 74 40.63 18.47 -29.02
N HIS A 75 41.39 17.38 -28.84
CA HIS A 75 41.00 16.22 -28.05
C HIS A 75 42.09 15.83 -27.05
N THR A 76 41.64 15.19 -25.96
CA THR A 76 42.54 14.48 -25.02
C THR A 76 42.10 13.00 -24.96
N ILE A 77 43.07 12.14 -24.70
CA ILE A 77 42.80 10.72 -24.47
C ILE A 77 42.85 10.44 -22.98
N LYS A 78 41.79 9.78 -22.50
CA LYS A 78 41.70 9.21 -21.14
C LYS A 78 41.88 7.72 -21.21
N ILE A 79 42.84 7.19 -20.45
CA ILE A 79 43.16 5.78 -20.35
C ILE A 79 42.86 5.32 -18.92
N THR A 80 41.99 4.26 -18.77
CA THR A 80 41.57 3.74 -17.48
C THR A 80 41.60 2.22 -17.48
N GLY A 81 42.24 1.63 -16.51
CA GLY A 81 42.32 0.19 -16.25
C GLY A 81 41.99 -0.11 -14.79
N LEU A 82 41.39 -1.27 -14.52
CA LEU A 82 41.08 -1.69 -13.15
C LEU A 82 42.39 -1.95 -12.38
N GLY A 83 42.57 -1.27 -11.25
CA GLY A 83 43.81 -1.35 -10.45
C GLY A 83 44.91 -0.39 -10.87
N TYR A 84 44.71 0.45 -11.90
CA TYR A 84 45.67 1.42 -12.40
C TYR A 84 45.20 2.86 -12.27
N ALA A 85 46.11 3.80 -12.05
CA ALA A 85 45.83 5.22 -12.03
C ALA A 85 45.41 5.71 -13.43
N ALA A 86 44.30 6.44 -13.50
CA ALA A 86 43.80 7.03 -14.75
C ALA A 86 44.83 8.02 -15.31
N GLN A 87 45.19 7.91 -16.60
CA GLN A 87 46.05 8.84 -17.30
C GLN A 87 45.31 9.63 -18.37
N TYR A 88 45.74 10.89 -18.54
CA TYR A 88 45.31 11.75 -19.62
C TYR A 88 46.53 12.12 -20.49
N ARG A 89 46.39 12.00 -21.82
CA ARG A 89 47.46 12.30 -22.76
C ARG A 89 46.96 13.08 -23.97
N ALA A 90 47.89 13.77 -24.64
CA ALA A 90 47.57 14.40 -25.91
C ALA A 90 47.29 13.35 -27.00
N CYS A 91 46.42 13.70 -27.97
CA CYS A 91 46.09 12.83 -29.08
C CYS A 91 47.17 12.86 -30.20
N THR A 92 48.42 12.54 -29.85
CA THR A 92 49.52 12.45 -30.83
C THR A 92 49.98 11.00 -31.00
N PRO A 93 50.36 10.56 -32.21
CA PRO A 93 50.83 9.17 -32.42
C PRO A 93 52.04 8.78 -31.55
N GLN A 94 52.92 9.75 -31.26
CA GLN A 94 54.10 9.52 -30.42
C GLN A 94 53.74 9.28 -28.96
N ASP A 95 52.77 10.03 -28.41
CA ASP A 95 52.32 9.90 -27.01
C ASP A 95 51.52 8.64 -26.75
N LEU A 96 50.97 8.02 -27.79
CA LEU A 96 50.05 6.89 -27.71
C LEU A 96 50.66 5.55 -28.17
N ALA A 97 51.79 5.56 -28.85
CA ALA A 97 52.47 4.34 -29.30
C ALA A 97 52.81 3.38 -28.15
N ARG A 98 53.17 3.94 -26.98
CA ARG A 98 53.45 3.14 -25.77
C ARG A 98 52.95 3.88 -24.52
N ILE A 99 51.99 3.29 -23.85
CA ILE A 99 51.39 3.82 -22.65
C ILE A 99 51.73 2.88 -21.49
N VAL A 100 52.39 3.39 -20.46
CA VAL A 100 52.67 2.63 -19.24
C VAL A 100 51.72 3.13 -18.16
N LEU A 101 50.85 2.27 -17.64
CA LEU A 101 50.02 2.57 -16.48
C LEU A 101 50.75 2.23 -15.20
N GLN A 102 50.61 3.11 -14.22
CA GLN A 102 51.13 2.89 -12.86
C GLN A 102 50.03 2.30 -12.02
N ASP A 103 50.38 1.37 -11.13
CA ASP A 103 49.46 0.84 -10.14
C ASP A 103 48.84 2.00 -9.37
N ALA A 104 47.52 1.98 -9.23
CA ALA A 104 46.85 2.89 -8.30
C ALA A 104 47.27 2.48 -6.90
N ASP A 105 48.07 3.31 -6.18
CA ASP A 105 48.18 3.19 -4.73
C ASP A 105 46.80 3.30 -4.14
N SER A 106 46.09 2.19 -4.10
CA SER A 106 44.80 2.08 -3.46
C SER A 106 45.00 1.88 -1.95
N GLN A 107 45.37 2.92 -1.23
CA GLN A 107 44.56 3.15 -0.02
C GLN A 107 43.14 3.33 -0.54
N LEU A 108 42.38 2.27 -0.52
CA LEU A 108 40.91 2.35 -0.48
C LEU A 108 40.62 3.19 0.75
N GLY A 109 40.58 4.50 0.59
CA GLY A 109 39.88 5.36 1.51
C GLY A 109 38.53 4.70 1.63
N GLU A 110 38.16 4.32 2.86
CA GLU A 110 36.88 3.79 3.20
C GLU A 110 35.86 4.59 2.39
N ALA A 111 35.28 3.98 1.35
CA ALA A 111 34.24 4.63 0.57
C ALA A 111 33.05 4.74 1.53
N VAL A 112 33.04 5.83 2.30
CA VAL A 112 31.89 6.25 3.06
C VAL A 112 30.83 6.54 2.01
N VAL A 113 30.07 5.51 1.64
CA VAL A 113 28.85 5.66 0.85
C VAL A 113 27.93 6.49 1.74
N ARG A 114 28.03 7.81 1.65
CA ARG A 114 27.07 8.72 2.25
C ARG A 114 25.77 8.46 1.52
N ALA A 115 24.88 7.74 2.16
CA ALA A 115 23.54 7.56 1.64
C ALA A 115 22.96 8.94 1.31
N GLU A 116 22.59 9.13 0.05
CA GLU A 116 22.03 10.39 -0.40
C GLU A 116 20.62 10.60 0.24
N ARG A 117 20.26 11.85 0.33
CA ARG A 117 18.92 12.28 0.74
C ARG A 117 17.87 11.70 -0.22
N PRO A 118 16.74 11.16 0.29
CA PRO A 118 15.64 10.77 -0.59
C PRO A 118 15.18 11.97 -1.42
N LYS A 119 15.14 11.83 -2.74
CA LYS A 119 14.60 12.84 -3.65
C LYS A 119 13.11 12.59 -3.80
N VAL A 120 12.30 13.61 -3.53
CA VAL A 120 10.85 13.58 -3.72
C VAL A 120 10.52 14.45 -4.92
N LEU A 121 9.86 13.86 -5.92
CA LEU A 121 9.52 14.51 -7.19
C LEU A 121 8.00 14.46 -7.39
N VAL A 122 7.40 15.59 -7.73
CA VAL A 122 6.02 15.63 -8.24
C VAL A 122 6.09 15.46 -9.74
N LYS A 123 5.54 14.37 -10.26
CA LYS A 123 5.54 14.08 -11.70
C LYS A 123 4.29 13.28 -12.09
N GLY A 124 3.62 13.73 -13.16
CA GLY A 124 2.40 13.08 -13.62
C GLY A 124 1.29 13.15 -12.57
N GLU A 125 0.76 11.99 -12.17
CA GLU A 125 -0.37 11.89 -11.23
C GLU A 125 0.06 11.67 -9.76
N GLY A 126 1.37 11.59 -9.45
CA GLY A 126 1.82 11.20 -8.13
C GLY A 126 3.08 11.88 -7.60
N LEU A 127 3.32 11.61 -6.33
CA LEU A 127 4.49 12.02 -5.57
C LEU A 127 5.47 10.87 -5.53
N LYS A 128 6.57 10.97 -6.27
CA LYS A 128 7.60 9.92 -6.41
C LYS A 128 8.76 10.15 -5.45
N THR A 129 8.97 9.22 -4.53
CA THR A 129 10.11 9.18 -3.62
C THR A 129 11.16 8.20 -4.15
N ILE A 130 12.37 8.68 -4.44
CA ILE A 130 13.48 7.85 -4.90
C ILE A 130 14.10 7.16 -3.68
N VAL A 131 14.04 5.82 -3.68
CA VAL A 131 14.59 4.98 -2.61
C VAL A 131 16.01 4.55 -2.95
N ALA A 132 16.27 4.18 -4.21
CA ALA A 132 17.57 3.71 -4.68
C ALA A 132 18.68 4.72 -4.40
N GLY A 133 19.76 4.28 -3.74
CA GLY A 133 20.90 5.11 -3.36
C GLY A 133 20.63 6.04 -2.16
N SER A 134 19.45 5.98 -1.54
CA SER A 134 19.13 6.80 -0.37
C SER A 134 19.21 6.01 0.93
N VAL A 135 19.19 6.71 2.07
CA VAL A 135 19.13 6.11 3.41
C VAL A 135 17.91 5.20 3.60
N LEU A 136 16.88 5.36 2.78
CA LEU A 136 15.66 4.55 2.87
C LEU A 136 15.88 3.08 2.53
N GLU A 137 16.93 2.74 1.77
CA GLU A 137 17.33 1.34 1.49
C GLU A 137 17.73 0.56 2.76
N LYS A 138 18.13 1.26 3.82
CA LYS A 138 18.62 0.67 5.06
C LYS A 138 17.50 0.32 6.06
N ASN A 139 16.23 0.58 5.71
CA ASN A 139 15.14 0.13 6.54
C ASN A 139 15.07 -1.41 6.59
N ALA A 140 14.62 -1.96 7.72
CA ALA A 140 14.56 -3.40 7.96
C ALA A 140 13.56 -4.11 7.04
N THR A 141 12.35 -3.53 6.93
CA THR A 141 11.23 -4.12 6.20
C THR A 141 10.62 -3.10 5.25
N ILE A 142 9.80 -3.58 4.33
CA ILE A 142 9.06 -2.71 3.40
C ILE A 142 8.06 -1.82 4.14
N GLU A 143 7.46 -2.31 5.21
CA GLU A 143 6.54 -1.53 6.04
C GLU A 143 7.26 -0.35 6.68
N ARG A 144 8.48 -0.58 7.23
CA ARG A 144 9.32 0.49 7.80
C ARG A 144 9.75 1.51 6.74
N LEU A 145 10.05 1.04 5.53
CA LEU A 145 10.30 1.92 4.40
C LEU A 145 9.05 2.78 4.09
N LEU A 146 7.88 2.16 3.99
CA LEU A 146 6.63 2.85 3.66
C LEU A 146 6.26 3.90 4.72
N GLU A 147 6.53 3.66 5.99
CA GLU A 147 6.37 4.67 7.06
C GLU A 147 7.28 5.89 6.87
N CYS A 148 8.40 5.75 6.15
CA CYS A 148 9.29 6.86 5.79
C CYS A 148 8.85 7.60 4.51
N ILE A 149 7.90 7.06 3.74
CA ILE A 149 7.39 7.71 2.55
C ILE A 149 6.43 8.85 2.95
N PRO A 150 6.55 10.03 2.35
CA PRO A 150 5.65 11.14 2.63
C PRO A 150 4.17 10.76 2.45
N ASN A 151 3.33 11.18 3.38
CA ASN A 151 1.89 10.90 3.42
C ASN A 151 1.49 9.43 3.57
N VAL A 152 2.42 8.53 3.80
CA VAL A 152 2.13 7.11 3.99
C VAL A 152 2.36 6.72 5.44
N SER A 153 1.48 5.89 5.98
CA SER A 153 1.63 5.20 7.27
C SER A 153 1.20 3.75 7.13
N VAL A 154 1.66 2.91 8.03
CA VAL A 154 1.26 1.50 8.10
C VAL A 154 0.50 1.29 9.40
N GLN A 155 -0.72 0.80 9.31
CA GLN A 155 -1.62 0.54 10.45
C GLN A 155 -2.05 -0.93 10.41
N GLY A 156 -1.43 -1.75 11.23
CA GLY A 156 -1.58 -3.20 11.14
C GLY A 156 -1.14 -3.71 9.76
N ASP A 157 -2.04 -4.36 9.05
CA ASP A 157 -1.79 -4.90 7.71
C ASP A 157 -2.07 -3.91 6.56
N LYS A 158 -2.53 -2.69 6.88
CA LYS A 158 -2.99 -1.71 5.90
C LYS A 158 -1.97 -0.60 5.69
N VAL A 159 -1.76 -0.25 4.43
CA VAL A 159 -1.02 0.94 4.03
C VAL A 159 -2.03 2.07 3.85
N VAL A 160 -1.89 3.11 4.65
CA VAL A 160 -2.82 4.24 4.72
C VAL A 160 -2.15 5.49 4.20
N VAL A 161 -2.85 6.24 3.37
CA VAL A 161 -2.43 7.57 2.91
C VAL A 161 -3.18 8.63 3.69
N PHE A 162 -2.45 9.56 4.32
CA PHE A 162 -3.02 10.61 5.17
C PHE A 162 -4.10 11.42 4.43
N GLY A 163 -5.25 11.59 5.09
CA GLY A 163 -6.39 12.31 4.55
C GLY A 163 -7.19 11.54 3.49
N ARG A 164 -6.74 10.33 3.06
CA ARG A 164 -7.40 9.53 2.02
C ARG A 164 -7.82 8.14 2.50
N GLY A 165 -7.18 7.59 3.54
CA GLY A 165 -7.45 6.26 4.06
C GLY A 165 -6.62 5.16 3.40
N GLU A 166 -7.12 3.94 3.35
CA GLU A 166 -6.40 2.76 2.84
C GLU A 166 -6.09 2.90 1.35
N ALA A 167 -4.82 2.68 0.98
CA ALA A 167 -4.33 2.77 -0.38
C ALA A 167 -4.30 1.41 -1.09
N LEU A 168 -4.60 1.40 -2.39
CA LEU A 168 -4.27 0.26 -3.23
C LEU A 168 -2.77 0.25 -3.55
N ILE A 169 -2.13 -0.88 -3.34
CA ILE A 169 -0.70 -1.04 -3.61
C ILE A 169 -0.51 -1.64 -5.01
N TYR A 170 0.39 -1.03 -5.77
CA TYR A 170 0.86 -1.51 -7.07
C TYR A 170 2.34 -1.80 -7.00
N ILE A 171 2.77 -2.98 -7.46
CA ILE A 171 4.18 -3.40 -7.52
C ILE A 171 4.54 -3.59 -9.00
N ASN A 172 5.50 -2.82 -9.51
CA ASN A 172 5.93 -2.85 -10.92
C ASN A 172 4.75 -2.68 -11.91
N GLY A 173 3.85 -1.74 -11.62
CA GLY A 173 2.67 -1.43 -12.43
C GLY A 173 1.48 -2.38 -12.26
N ARG A 174 1.58 -3.40 -11.43
CA ARG A 174 0.59 -4.43 -11.17
C ARG A 174 -0.04 -4.25 -9.79
N LYS A 175 -1.37 -4.33 -9.69
CA LYS A 175 -2.06 -4.31 -8.41
C LYS A 175 -1.63 -5.48 -7.52
N MET A 176 -1.24 -5.18 -6.29
CA MET A 176 -1.02 -6.17 -5.24
C MET A 176 -2.33 -6.91 -4.92
N ARG A 177 -2.27 -8.22 -4.74
CA ARG A 177 -3.43 -9.06 -4.46
C ARG A 177 -3.60 -9.41 -3.01
N ASP A 178 -2.48 -9.62 -2.35
CA ASP A 178 -2.40 -9.98 -0.95
C ASP A 178 -1.09 -9.44 -0.35
N LYS A 179 -1.06 -9.34 0.96
CA LYS A 179 0.07 -8.79 1.71
C LYS A 179 1.38 -9.56 1.46
N SER A 180 1.32 -10.85 1.12
CA SER A 180 2.51 -11.65 0.87
C SER A 180 3.39 -11.09 -0.24
N GLU A 181 2.80 -10.37 -1.21
CA GLU A 181 3.57 -9.72 -2.28
C GLU A 181 4.36 -8.51 -1.77
N LEU A 182 3.80 -7.75 -0.84
CA LEU A 182 4.48 -6.64 -0.17
C LEU A 182 5.58 -7.17 0.75
N ASP A 183 5.27 -8.17 1.56
CA ASP A 183 6.18 -8.78 2.52
C ASP A 183 7.46 -9.35 1.88
N ARG A 184 7.40 -9.78 0.62
CA ARG A 184 8.57 -10.26 -0.13
C ARG A 184 9.52 -9.17 -0.58
N LEU A 185 9.06 -7.92 -0.63
CA LEU A 185 9.92 -6.81 -1.03
C LEU A 185 10.94 -6.51 0.07
N THR A 186 12.10 -6.06 -0.36
CA THR A 186 13.15 -5.57 0.53
C THR A 186 13.47 -4.14 0.18
N PRO A 187 13.69 -3.26 1.16
CA PRO A 187 14.03 -1.86 0.90
C PRO A 187 15.21 -1.69 -0.06
N ASP A 188 16.24 -2.52 0.06
CA ASP A 188 17.42 -2.54 -0.83
C ASP A 188 17.09 -2.88 -2.29
N ASN A 189 15.95 -3.54 -2.55
CA ASN A 189 15.50 -3.86 -3.91
C ASN A 189 14.48 -2.84 -4.46
N ILE A 190 14.09 -1.82 -3.69
CA ILE A 190 13.17 -0.79 -4.17
C ILE A 190 13.93 0.29 -4.94
N LYS A 191 13.41 0.66 -6.10
CA LYS A 191 13.89 1.78 -6.90
C LYS A 191 13.23 3.09 -6.47
N ASP A 192 11.91 3.10 -6.47
CA ASP A 192 11.10 4.26 -6.09
C ASP A 192 9.73 3.83 -5.56
N VAL A 193 9.10 4.72 -4.78
CA VAL A 193 7.73 4.62 -4.31
C VAL A 193 6.99 5.88 -4.71
N GLU A 194 5.86 5.72 -5.40
CA GLU A 194 5.00 6.82 -5.84
C GLU A 194 3.67 6.79 -5.10
N THR A 195 3.29 7.90 -4.47
CA THR A 195 2.02 8.06 -3.76
C THR A 195 1.08 8.93 -4.59
N ILE A 196 -0.12 8.43 -4.90
CA ILE A 196 -1.15 9.11 -5.68
C ILE A 196 -2.34 9.38 -4.76
N LEU A 197 -2.63 10.65 -4.51
CA LEU A 197 -3.71 11.10 -3.63
C LEU A 197 -5.09 11.02 -4.29
N ASN A 198 -5.16 11.31 -5.60
CA ASN A 198 -6.36 11.23 -6.42
C ASN A 198 -6.10 10.32 -7.62
N PRO A 199 -6.40 9.00 -7.48
CA PRO A 199 -6.20 8.06 -8.57
C PRO A 199 -7.08 8.39 -9.78
N GLY A 200 -6.51 8.25 -10.99
CA GLY A 200 -7.21 8.46 -12.26
C GLY A 200 -8.27 7.39 -12.55
N ALA A 201 -8.95 7.55 -13.69
CA ALA A 201 -10.11 6.73 -14.08
C ALA A 201 -9.79 5.24 -14.32
N ARG A 202 -8.52 4.87 -14.54
CA ARG A 202 -8.08 3.47 -14.70
C ARG A 202 -8.24 2.63 -13.44
N TYR A 203 -8.34 3.27 -12.28
CA TYR A 203 -8.58 2.61 -11.00
C TYR A 203 -10.07 2.49 -10.72
N PRO A 204 -10.53 1.46 -9.97
CA PRO A 204 -11.91 1.40 -9.48
C PRO A 204 -12.28 2.67 -8.72
N ALA A 205 -13.50 3.17 -8.86
CA ALA A 205 -13.93 4.40 -8.18
C ALA A 205 -13.89 4.30 -6.64
N ALA A 206 -13.91 3.09 -6.07
CA ALA A 206 -13.71 2.84 -4.65
C ALA A 206 -12.24 3.05 -4.18
N THR A 207 -11.31 3.41 -5.09
CA THR A 207 -9.91 3.61 -4.76
C THR A 207 -9.65 5.02 -4.27
N LYS A 208 -9.38 5.19 -2.98
CA LYS A 208 -9.14 6.49 -2.36
C LYS A 208 -7.73 7.02 -2.58
N ALA A 209 -6.75 6.12 -2.63
CA ALA A 209 -5.34 6.44 -2.89
C ALA A 209 -4.61 5.24 -3.51
N VAL A 210 -3.46 5.49 -4.13
CA VAL A 210 -2.60 4.44 -4.70
C VAL A 210 -1.16 4.64 -4.25
N VAL A 211 -0.49 3.54 -3.88
CA VAL A 211 0.96 3.49 -3.66
C VAL A 211 1.57 2.57 -4.70
N ARG A 212 2.37 3.12 -5.61
CA ARG A 212 3.11 2.35 -6.63
C ARG A 212 4.54 2.13 -6.17
N ILE A 213 4.96 0.88 -6.10
CA ILE A 213 6.31 0.47 -5.73
C ILE A 213 7.00 -0.06 -6.97
N THR A 214 8.13 0.54 -7.33
CA THR A 214 8.99 0.08 -8.44
C THR A 214 10.23 -0.59 -7.85
N THR A 215 10.49 -1.84 -8.24
CA THR A 215 11.68 -2.57 -7.81
C THR A 215 12.84 -2.34 -8.77
N LYS A 216 14.07 -2.54 -8.30
CA LYS A 216 15.26 -2.66 -9.17
C LYS A 216 15.08 -3.87 -10.09
N LYS A 217 15.74 -3.88 -11.25
CA LYS A 217 15.67 -5.02 -12.16
C LYS A 217 16.16 -6.29 -11.46
N PRO A 218 15.44 -7.42 -11.59
CA PRO A 218 15.87 -8.67 -10.99
C PRO A 218 17.18 -9.15 -11.61
N LEU A 219 18.14 -9.52 -10.76
CA LEU A 219 19.42 -10.08 -11.16
C LEU A 219 19.33 -11.61 -11.27
N GLY A 220 19.79 -12.18 -12.38
CA GLY A 220 20.13 -13.58 -12.52
C GLY A 220 19.00 -14.56 -12.86
N GLU A 221 19.45 -15.72 -13.34
CA GLU A 221 18.67 -16.97 -13.51
C GLU A 221 18.98 -17.93 -12.35
N GLY A 222 18.18 -18.97 -12.19
CA GLY A 222 18.34 -19.99 -11.17
C GLY A 222 17.36 -19.88 -10.00
N TRP A 223 17.74 -20.43 -8.87
CA TRP A 223 16.96 -20.44 -7.64
C TRP A 223 17.23 -19.19 -6.81
N ALA A 224 16.16 -18.67 -6.19
CA ALA A 224 16.25 -17.69 -5.13
C ALA A 224 15.35 -18.11 -3.96
N VAL A 225 15.82 -17.84 -2.73
CA VAL A 225 15.12 -18.16 -1.48
C VAL A 225 15.06 -16.91 -0.62
N ASP A 226 13.90 -16.63 -0.04
CA ASP A 226 13.69 -15.64 1.01
C ASP A 226 12.97 -16.33 2.17
N ALA A 227 13.63 -16.50 3.29
CA ALA A 227 13.07 -17.11 4.49
C ALA A 227 13.08 -16.11 5.64
N ARG A 228 11.96 -16.04 6.38
CA ARG A 228 11.81 -15.16 7.54
C ARG A 228 11.17 -15.90 8.68
N LEU A 229 11.69 -15.65 9.87
CA LEU A 229 11.12 -16.09 11.14
C LEU A 229 10.90 -14.86 12.01
N HIS A 230 9.77 -14.81 12.66
CA HIS A 230 9.41 -13.74 13.57
C HIS A 230 8.81 -14.30 14.84
N ALA A 231 9.15 -13.70 15.95
CA ALA A 231 8.51 -13.92 17.22
C ALA A 231 8.32 -12.59 17.92
N ASP A 232 7.20 -12.44 18.57
CA ASP A 232 6.91 -11.30 19.43
C ASP A 232 6.31 -11.75 20.77
N VAL A 233 6.53 -10.93 21.77
CA VAL A 233 6.00 -11.12 23.11
C VAL A 233 5.46 -9.80 23.63
N ASN A 234 4.22 -9.81 24.14
CA ASN A 234 3.61 -8.65 24.77
C ASN A 234 3.99 -8.53 26.25
N GLU A 235 3.58 -7.44 26.90
CA GLU A 235 3.87 -7.19 28.32
C GLU A 235 3.20 -8.20 29.29
N LYS A 236 2.17 -8.94 28.86
CA LYS A 236 1.54 -10.02 29.62
C LYS A 236 2.25 -11.36 29.46
N GLY A 237 3.32 -11.41 28.64
CA GLY A 237 4.09 -12.62 28.36
C GLY A 237 3.47 -13.54 27.30
N THR A 238 2.49 -13.06 26.55
CA THR A 238 1.85 -13.82 25.47
C THR A 238 2.71 -13.76 24.21
N TRP A 239 2.96 -14.91 23.60
CA TRP A 239 3.83 -15.07 22.43
C TRP A 239 3.03 -15.27 21.16
N SER A 240 3.47 -14.60 20.09
CA SER A 240 3.03 -14.83 18.72
C SER A 240 4.23 -15.13 17.83
N GLU A 241 4.04 -15.98 16.83
CA GLU A 241 5.10 -16.30 15.88
C GLU A 241 4.56 -16.49 14.46
N TRP A 242 5.42 -16.19 13.48
CA TRP A 242 5.16 -16.56 12.10
C TRP A 242 6.44 -16.94 11.35
N ALA A 243 6.27 -17.80 10.36
CA ALA A 243 7.32 -18.24 9.45
C ALA A 243 6.88 -18.03 8.02
N ARG A 244 7.75 -17.45 7.18
CA ARG A 244 7.51 -17.17 5.77
C ARG A 244 8.64 -17.71 4.93
N VAL A 245 8.31 -18.36 3.81
CA VAL A 245 9.29 -18.89 2.86
C VAL A 245 8.81 -18.57 1.44
N GLY A 246 9.67 -17.91 0.68
CA GLY A 246 9.49 -17.66 -0.74
C GLY A 246 10.56 -18.38 -1.54
N LEU A 247 10.14 -19.19 -2.52
CA LEU A 247 11.01 -19.87 -3.47
C LEU A 247 10.71 -19.31 -4.85
N ASN A 248 11.74 -18.91 -5.59
CA ASN A 248 11.61 -18.50 -6.98
C ASN A 248 12.59 -19.28 -7.84
N TYR A 249 12.12 -19.81 -8.96
CA TYR A 249 12.95 -20.44 -9.96
C TYR A 249 12.77 -19.74 -11.30
N ARG A 250 13.88 -19.30 -11.91
CA ARG A 250 13.87 -18.63 -13.21
C ARG A 250 14.83 -19.29 -14.16
N LYS A 251 14.31 -19.59 -15.35
CA LYS A 251 15.14 -20.09 -16.45
C LYS A 251 14.60 -19.51 -17.77
N LYS A 252 15.40 -18.70 -18.44
CA LYS A 252 15.06 -18.06 -19.73
C LYS A 252 13.68 -17.34 -19.66
N ARG A 253 12.67 -17.92 -20.28
CA ARG A 253 11.30 -17.37 -20.42
C ARG A 253 10.36 -17.78 -19.31
N LEU A 254 10.73 -18.75 -18.48
CA LEU A 254 9.90 -19.29 -17.39
C LEU A 254 10.31 -18.67 -16.06
N ASP A 255 9.31 -18.27 -15.27
CA ASP A 255 9.44 -17.83 -13.90
C ASP A 255 8.39 -18.53 -13.05
N LEU A 256 8.83 -19.34 -12.09
CA LEU A 256 7.98 -20.05 -11.13
C LEU A 256 8.22 -19.44 -9.74
N ASN A 257 7.14 -19.22 -9.02
CA ASN A 257 7.24 -18.72 -7.66
C ASN A 257 6.27 -19.47 -6.74
N TRP A 258 6.79 -19.94 -5.62
CA TRP A 258 6.02 -20.55 -4.54
C TRP A 258 6.26 -19.78 -3.25
N TYR A 259 5.20 -19.42 -2.55
CA TYR A 259 5.24 -18.70 -1.29
C TYR A 259 4.38 -19.40 -0.24
N MET A 260 4.88 -19.48 0.98
CA MET A 260 4.20 -20.03 2.16
C MET A 260 4.31 -19.05 3.32
N ASP A 261 3.25 -18.92 4.10
CA ASP A 261 3.16 -18.15 5.33
C ASP A 261 2.39 -18.99 6.36
N ALA A 262 3.00 -19.27 7.48
CA ALA A 262 2.39 -19.91 8.62
C ALA A 262 2.41 -18.94 9.79
N ASN A 263 1.25 -18.66 10.35
CA ASN A 263 1.06 -17.66 11.40
C ASN A 263 0.29 -18.28 12.58
N ASN A 264 0.79 -18.05 13.79
CA ASN A 264 0.18 -18.42 15.05
C ASN A 264 0.14 -17.15 15.92
N ASN A 265 -0.97 -16.44 15.85
CA ASN A 265 -1.13 -15.11 16.44
C ASN A 265 -2.02 -15.13 17.66
N TYR A 266 -1.53 -14.60 18.76
CA TYR A 266 -2.26 -14.38 19.99
C TYR A 266 -2.41 -12.89 20.27
N SER A 267 -3.58 -12.48 20.78
CA SER A 267 -3.84 -11.11 21.22
C SER A 267 -4.58 -11.15 22.56
N ASP A 268 -4.09 -10.37 23.51
CA ASP A 268 -4.79 -10.11 24.77
C ASP A 268 -5.48 -8.76 24.65
N ASP A 269 -6.80 -8.78 24.82
CA ASP A 269 -7.63 -7.59 24.70
C ASP A 269 -8.34 -7.29 26.01
N GLU A 270 -8.33 -6.03 26.40
CA GLU A 270 -9.09 -5.51 27.52
C GLU A 270 -9.80 -4.24 27.08
N SER A 271 -11.10 -4.14 27.35
CA SER A 271 -11.87 -2.97 26.98
C SER A 271 -12.92 -2.63 28.02
N ARG A 272 -13.21 -1.34 28.13
CA ARG A 272 -14.34 -0.80 28.87
C ARG A 272 -15.27 -0.12 27.90
N LEU A 273 -16.55 -0.50 27.95
CA LEU A 273 -17.63 0.08 27.18
C LEU A 273 -18.67 0.65 28.14
N GLU A 274 -19.10 1.88 27.88
CA GLU A 274 -20.19 2.53 28.60
C GLU A 274 -21.19 3.06 27.56
N LEU A 275 -22.42 2.59 27.68
CA LEU A 275 -23.57 3.00 26.85
C LEU A 275 -24.49 3.86 27.68
N ASN A 276 -24.77 5.08 27.25
CA ASN A 276 -25.65 6.03 27.94
C ASN A 276 -26.78 6.44 27.01
N SER A 277 -28.00 6.16 27.42
CA SER A 277 -29.24 6.51 26.71
C SER A 277 -30.05 7.53 27.52
N TYR A 278 -30.48 8.60 26.90
CA TYR A 278 -31.26 9.70 27.47
C TYR A 278 -32.62 9.78 26.77
N LEU A 279 -33.42 8.69 26.89
CA LEU A 279 -34.78 8.62 26.42
C LEU A 279 -35.76 9.04 27.55
N ALA A 280 -36.90 8.36 27.73
CA ALA A 280 -37.82 8.61 28.81
C ALA A 280 -37.22 8.41 30.21
N HIS A 281 -36.23 7.51 30.30
CA HIS A 281 -35.37 7.28 31.46
C HIS A 281 -33.91 7.40 31.02
N THR A 282 -33.03 7.70 31.98
CA THR A 282 -31.57 7.61 31.75
C THR A 282 -31.12 6.18 32.01
N TRP A 283 -30.67 5.49 30.94
CA TRP A 283 -30.11 4.16 31.04
C TRP A 283 -28.58 4.26 30.88
N GLN A 284 -27.87 3.64 31.81
CA GLN A 284 -26.43 3.52 31.77
C GLN A 284 -26.03 2.05 31.87
N GLN A 285 -25.39 1.53 30.85
CA GLN A 285 -24.81 0.20 30.84
C GLN A 285 -23.29 0.33 30.80
N THR A 286 -22.63 -0.24 31.81
CA THR A 286 -21.17 -0.32 31.85
C THR A 286 -20.75 -1.76 31.66
N MET A 287 -19.84 -2.03 30.74
CA MET A 287 -19.25 -3.34 30.51
C MET A 287 -17.73 -3.25 30.54
N THR A 288 -17.10 -4.24 31.18
CA THR A 288 -15.67 -4.51 31.05
C THR A 288 -15.49 -5.86 30.39
N ALA A 289 -14.70 -5.94 29.35
CA ALA A 289 -14.37 -7.19 28.67
C ALA A 289 -12.86 -7.42 28.78
N ALA A 290 -12.48 -8.63 29.20
CA ALA A 290 -11.09 -9.07 29.24
C ALA A 290 -11.01 -10.48 28.67
N GLY A 291 -10.04 -10.72 27.81
CA GLY A 291 -9.90 -12.03 27.18
C GLY A 291 -8.76 -12.09 26.17
N HIS A 292 -8.74 -13.17 25.44
CA HIS A 292 -7.74 -13.41 24.42
C HIS A 292 -8.36 -13.94 23.12
N SER A 293 -7.71 -13.59 22.02
CA SER A 293 -7.99 -14.13 20.69
C SER A 293 -6.78 -14.92 20.21
N HIS A 294 -7.03 -16.00 19.47
CA HIS A 294 -6.00 -16.82 18.89
C HIS A 294 -6.35 -17.20 17.46
N GLY A 295 -5.44 -16.98 16.53
CA GLY A 295 -5.63 -17.28 15.10
C GLY A 295 -4.49 -18.11 14.55
N LYS A 296 -4.79 -19.30 14.02
CA LYS A 296 -3.85 -20.11 13.24
C LYS A 296 -4.19 -19.96 11.77
N ARG A 297 -3.28 -19.36 11.00
CA ARG A 297 -3.44 -19.16 9.56
C ARG A 297 -2.29 -19.80 8.80
N PHE A 298 -2.62 -20.52 7.76
CA PHE A 298 -1.67 -20.93 6.73
C PHE A 298 -2.08 -20.29 5.41
N TYR A 299 -1.13 -19.72 4.71
CA TYR A 299 -1.35 -19.17 3.36
C TYR A 299 -0.31 -19.72 2.42
N THR A 300 -0.71 -20.14 1.23
CA THR A 300 0.23 -20.51 0.16
C THR A 300 -0.24 -20.01 -1.18
N ASN A 301 0.70 -19.62 -2.03
CA ASN A 301 0.43 -19.34 -3.43
C ASN A 301 1.51 -19.93 -4.33
N LEU A 302 1.07 -20.48 -5.46
CA LEU A 302 1.91 -20.93 -6.55
C LEU A 302 1.60 -20.07 -7.78
N SER A 303 2.61 -19.48 -8.40
CA SER A 303 2.45 -18.69 -9.62
C SER A 303 3.49 -19.06 -10.67
N ALA A 304 3.06 -19.02 -11.92
CA ALA A 304 3.90 -19.24 -13.08
C ALA A 304 3.72 -18.07 -14.07
N ALA A 305 4.82 -17.62 -14.65
CA ALA A 305 4.82 -16.64 -15.73
C ALA A 305 5.68 -17.17 -16.88
N PHE A 306 5.17 -17.06 -18.08
CA PHE A 306 5.86 -17.46 -19.30
C PHE A 306 5.91 -16.30 -20.29
N GLN A 307 7.11 -15.96 -20.74
CA GLN A 307 7.33 -14.93 -21.75
C GLN A 307 7.27 -15.56 -23.14
N ILE A 308 6.14 -15.38 -23.83
CA ILE A 308 5.91 -15.91 -25.18
C ILE A 308 6.86 -15.25 -26.18
N ALA A 309 6.95 -13.90 -26.10
CA ALA A 309 7.82 -13.07 -26.93
C ALA A 309 8.39 -11.92 -26.05
N PRO A 310 9.34 -11.10 -26.52
CA PRO A 310 9.93 -10.01 -25.73
C PRO A 310 8.90 -9.14 -25.01
N ASP A 311 7.80 -8.77 -25.68
CA ASP A 311 6.75 -7.90 -25.15
C ASP A 311 5.46 -8.64 -24.78
N HIS A 312 5.44 -9.99 -24.81
CA HIS A 312 4.25 -10.80 -24.54
C HIS A 312 4.48 -11.77 -23.39
N SER A 313 3.62 -11.74 -22.40
CA SER A 313 3.67 -12.60 -21.22
C SER A 313 2.30 -13.12 -20.85
N ILE A 314 2.21 -14.41 -20.55
CA ILE A 314 1.04 -15.04 -19.92
C ILE A 314 1.45 -15.62 -18.58
N GLY A 315 0.48 -15.87 -17.74
CA GLY A 315 0.72 -16.60 -16.50
C GLY A 315 -0.54 -16.87 -15.73
N GLY A 316 -0.34 -17.68 -14.70
CA GLY A 316 -1.40 -18.08 -13.79
C GLY A 316 -0.92 -18.13 -12.35
N ARG A 317 -1.86 -18.03 -11.42
CA ARG A 317 -1.63 -18.14 -9.97
C ARG A 317 -2.78 -18.93 -9.35
N LEU A 318 -2.43 -19.72 -8.35
CA LEU A 318 -3.35 -20.39 -7.44
C LEU A 318 -2.96 -20.02 -6.02
N ASN A 319 -3.94 -19.70 -5.17
CA ASN A 319 -3.73 -19.46 -3.75
C ASN A 319 -4.75 -20.21 -2.91
N PHE A 320 -4.31 -20.57 -1.69
CA PHE A 320 -5.13 -21.23 -0.68
C PHE A 320 -4.79 -20.65 0.70
N SER A 321 -5.82 -20.33 1.49
CA SER A 321 -5.67 -19.76 2.83
C SER A 321 -6.70 -20.36 3.78
N PRO A 322 -6.37 -21.41 4.53
CA PRO A 322 -7.16 -21.87 5.68
C PRO A 322 -6.77 -21.07 6.94
N GLU A 323 -7.78 -20.74 7.73
CA GLU A 323 -7.63 -20.08 9.04
C GLU A 323 -8.55 -20.71 10.06
N ARG A 324 -8.10 -20.77 11.32
CA ARG A 324 -8.85 -21.24 12.48
C ARG A 324 -8.79 -20.18 13.58
N PRO A 325 -9.77 -19.26 13.62
CA PRO A 325 -9.89 -18.30 14.69
C PRO A 325 -10.52 -18.94 15.92
N SER A 326 -10.13 -18.46 17.08
CA SER A 326 -10.77 -18.74 18.38
C SER A 326 -10.65 -17.51 19.28
N MET A 327 -11.60 -17.31 20.16
CA MET A 327 -11.56 -16.27 21.20
C MET A 327 -12.27 -16.72 22.45
N SER A 328 -11.85 -16.16 23.59
CA SER A 328 -12.45 -16.35 24.91
C SER A 328 -12.43 -15.02 25.66
N PHE A 329 -13.61 -14.53 26.05
CA PHE A 329 -13.77 -13.26 26.76
C PHE A 329 -14.65 -13.44 27.97
N LEU A 330 -14.27 -12.76 29.06
CA LEU A 330 -15.11 -12.53 30.22
C LEU A 330 -15.59 -11.10 30.23
N LEU A 331 -16.91 -10.92 30.16
CA LEU A 331 -17.57 -9.63 30.21
C LEU A 331 -18.29 -9.48 31.55
N ASN A 332 -17.99 -8.40 32.28
CA ASN A 332 -18.75 -8.01 33.47
C ASN A 332 -19.60 -6.79 33.11
N SER A 333 -20.87 -6.80 33.50
CA SER A 333 -21.81 -5.74 33.17
C SER A 333 -22.59 -5.22 34.38
N GLN A 334 -22.94 -3.93 34.34
CA GLN A 334 -23.86 -3.30 35.28
C GLN A 334 -24.86 -2.45 34.48
N LEU A 335 -26.13 -2.61 34.77
CA LEU A 335 -27.22 -1.80 34.22
C LEU A 335 -27.81 -0.92 35.31
N ARG A 336 -27.89 0.39 35.01
CA ARG A 336 -28.51 1.39 35.90
C ARG A 336 -29.66 2.12 35.16
N ARG A 337 -30.71 2.44 35.87
CA ARG A 337 -31.81 3.29 35.40
C ARG A 337 -31.97 4.46 36.37
N ASP A 338 -31.93 5.68 35.86
CA ASP A 338 -32.01 6.93 36.64
C ASP A 338 -31.02 6.94 37.85
N GLY A 339 -29.83 6.38 37.65
CA GLY A 339 -28.76 6.22 38.65
C GLY A 339 -28.90 4.99 39.58
N ALA A 340 -30.09 4.37 39.70
CA ALA A 340 -30.29 3.17 40.50
C ALA A 340 -29.78 1.91 39.79
N LEU A 341 -29.10 1.02 40.51
CA LEU A 341 -28.70 -0.27 39.98
C LEU A 341 -29.91 -1.15 39.70
N VAL A 342 -30.04 -1.65 38.48
CA VAL A 342 -31.11 -2.56 38.05
C VAL A 342 -30.63 -4.01 38.02
N GLU A 343 -29.40 -4.22 37.56
CA GLU A 343 -28.85 -5.58 37.36
C GLU A 343 -27.32 -5.56 37.30
N THR A 344 -26.72 -6.65 37.72
CA THR A 344 -25.31 -7.01 37.46
C THR A 344 -25.24 -8.31 36.68
N GLY A 345 -24.26 -8.43 35.79
CA GLY A 345 -24.10 -9.65 34.99
C GLY A 345 -22.65 -10.00 34.66
N ILE A 346 -22.46 -11.27 34.41
CA ILE A 346 -21.20 -11.85 33.91
C ILE A 346 -21.57 -12.65 32.66
N ASN A 347 -20.85 -12.43 31.55
CA ASN A 347 -20.97 -13.26 30.35
C ASN A 347 -19.62 -13.84 29.96
N ARG A 348 -19.56 -15.16 29.84
CA ARG A 348 -18.43 -15.90 29.26
C ARG A 348 -18.74 -16.14 27.80
N LEU A 349 -18.01 -15.46 26.93
CA LEU A 349 -18.14 -15.56 25.48
C LEU A 349 -17.01 -16.40 24.94
N GLU A 350 -17.33 -17.50 24.28
CA GLU A 350 -16.36 -18.40 23.68
C GLU A 350 -16.67 -18.66 22.21
N GLN A 351 -15.63 -18.64 21.40
CA GLN A 351 -15.71 -19.02 20.01
C GLN A 351 -15.44 -20.52 19.86
N GLY A 352 -16.42 -21.25 19.31
CA GLY A 352 -16.43 -22.70 19.27
C GLY A 352 -15.31 -23.33 18.41
N ALA A 353 -14.93 -24.55 18.74
CA ALA A 353 -13.82 -25.30 18.15
C ALA A 353 -13.97 -25.63 16.63
N GLY A 354 -15.18 -25.52 16.07
CA GLY A 354 -15.48 -25.78 14.64
C GLY A 354 -15.24 -24.59 13.71
N ASN A 355 -14.80 -23.46 14.24
CA ASN A 355 -14.65 -22.23 13.47
C ASN A 355 -13.53 -22.33 12.46
N HIS A 356 -13.81 -21.88 11.24
CA HIS A 356 -12.83 -21.86 10.16
C HIS A 356 -13.17 -20.85 9.09
N VAL A 357 -12.12 -20.34 8.46
CA VAL A 357 -12.19 -19.58 7.19
C VAL A 357 -11.34 -20.32 6.17
N ARG A 358 -11.87 -20.58 4.97
CA ARG A 358 -11.14 -21.24 3.88
C ARG A 358 -11.32 -20.44 2.61
N SER A 359 -10.22 -19.91 2.09
CA SER A 359 -10.22 -19.12 0.85
C SER A 359 -9.41 -19.80 -0.23
N TRP A 360 -9.98 -19.82 -1.45
CA TRP A 360 -9.34 -20.27 -2.66
C TRP A 360 -9.36 -19.14 -3.68
N GLY A 361 -8.31 -19.01 -4.47
CA GLY A 361 -8.28 -18.03 -5.53
C GLY A 361 -7.44 -18.50 -6.70
N SER A 362 -7.84 -18.10 -7.90
CA SER A 362 -7.03 -18.26 -9.09
C SER A 362 -7.02 -16.97 -9.90
N ASN A 363 -5.95 -16.76 -10.66
CA ASN A 363 -5.84 -15.69 -11.62
C ASN A 363 -5.14 -16.17 -12.87
N LEU A 364 -5.60 -15.67 -13.99
CA LEU A 364 -4.95 -15.76 -15.29
C LEU A 364 -4.70 -14.36 -15.82
N TYR A 365 -3.61 -14.17 -16.55
CA TYR A 365 -3.33 -12.90 -17.19
C TYR A 365 -2.66 -13.04 -18.55
N TYR A 366 -2.86 -12.03 -19.38
CA TYR A 366 -2.08 -11.76 -20.57
C TYR A 366 -1.68 -10.29 -20.58
N VAL A 367 -0.39 -10.02 -20.79
CA VAL A 367 0.15 -8.68 -21.02
C VAL A 367 0.96 -8.72 -22.29
N GLY A 368 0.65 -7.84 -23.25
CA GLY A 368 1.34 -7.82 -24.53
C GLY A 368 1.33 -6.44 -25.19
N LYS A 369 2.11 -6.32 -26.28
CA LYS A 369 2.16 -5.10 -27.09
C LYS A 369 2.07 -5.47 -28.58
N ILE A 370 1.06 -4.96 -29.28
CA ILE A 370 0.86 -5.14 -30.72
C ILE A 370 1.03 -3.80 -31.40
N GLY A 371 2.17 -3.60 -32.07
CA GLY A 371 2.53 -2.27 -32.58
C GLY A 371 2.57 -1.25 -31.44
N PRO A 372 1.85 -0.11 -31.55
CA PRO A 372 1.78 0.89 -30.48
C PRO A 372 0.80 0.55 -29.36
N LEU A 373 -0.08 -0.46 -29.54
CA LEU A 373 -1.14 -0.82 -28.60
C LEU A 373 -0.61 -1.76 -27.52
N ALA A 374 -0.62 -1.34 -26.27
CA ALA A 374 -0.39 -2.19 -25.11
C ALA A 374 -1.72 -2.77 -24.61
N ILE A 375 -1.70 -4.06 -24.28
CA ILE A 375 -2.85 -4.85 -23.85
C ILE A 375 -2.53 -5.43 -22.48
N ASP A 376 -3.43 -5.24 -21.51
CA ASP A 376 -3.39 -5.85 -20.18
C ASP A 376 -4.76 -6.48 -19.87
N TRP A 377 -4.80 -7.80 -19.82
CA TRP A 377 -5.99 -8.57 -19.48
C TRP A 377 -5.74 -9.43 -18.26
N SER A 378 -6.73 -9.48 -17.35
CA SER A 378 -6.74 -10.36 -16.17
C SER A 378 -8.11 -10.93 -15.92
N GLY A 379 -8.14 -12.22 -15.57
CA GLY A 379 -9.32 -12.94 -15.11
C GLY A 379 -9.08 -13.50 -13.71
N ASP A 380 -10.07 -13.36 -12.82
CA ASP A 380 -10.01 -13.81 -11.42
C ASP A 380 -11.21 -14.67 -11.07
N TRP A 381 -10.94 -15.74 -10.36
CA TRP A 381 -11.93 -16.53 -9.63
C TRP A 381 -11.54 -16.61 -8.17
N TRP A 382 -12.53 -16.47 -7.28
CA TRP A 382 -12.32 -16.55 -5.85
C TRP A 382 -13.52 -17.18 -5.16
N LYS A 383 -13.25 -18.01 -4.14
CA LYS A 383 -14.23 -18.65 -3.27
C LYS A 383 -13.76 -18.58 -1.83
N ASN A 384 -14.68 -18.25 -0.92
CA ASN A 384 -14.42 -18.24 0.52
C ASN A 384 -15.60 -18.89 1.24
N ASN A 385 -15.30 -19.79 2.17
CA ASN A 385 -16.27 -20.38 3.09
C ASN A 385 -15.83 -20.05 4.51
N GLN A 386 -16.76 -19.56 5.29
CA GLN A 386 -16.54 -19.24 6.69
C GLN A 386 -17.65 -19.87 7.55
N GLN A 387 -17.26 -20.42 8.68
CA GLN A 387 -18.17 -20.83 9.73
C GLN A 387 -17.68 -20.25 11.05
N GLU A 388 -18.60 -19.63 11.77
CA GLU A 388 -18.40 -19.04 13.08
C GLU A 388 -19.49 -19.54 14.02
N THR A 389 -19.09 -19.98 15.20
CA THR A 389 -19.98 -20.40 16.30
C THR A 389 -19.53 -19.65 17.55
N ILE A 390 -20.45 -18.94 18.18
CA ILE A 390 -20.22 -18.20 19.43
C ILE A 390 -21.14 -18.74 20.49
N GLU A 391 -20.60 -19.03 21.67
CA GLU A 391 -21.34 -19.46 22.84
C GLU A 391 -21.23 -18.39 23.93
N ASN A 392 -22.37 -17.88 24.37
CA ASN A 392 -22.53 -16.95 25.48
C ASN A 392 -23.12 -17.68 26.67
N GLN A 393 -22.41 -17.69 27.81
CA GLN A 393 -22.88 -18.19 29.10
C GLN A 393 -23.09 -16.98 30.00
N GLU A 394 -24.33 -16.56 30.14
CA GLU A 394 -24.72 -15.35 30.85
C GLU A 394 -25.26 -15.71 32.25
N GLU A 395 -24.67 -15.13 33.29
CA GLU A 395 -25.14 -15.12 34.67
C GLU A 395 -25.51 -13.70 35.04
N PHE A 396 -26.73 -13.46 35.51
CA PHE A 396 -27.19 -12.12 35.87
C PHE A 396 -28.05 -12.10 37.10
N THR A 397 -27.91 -11.04 37.88
CA THR A 397 -28.62 -10.87 39.17
C THR A 397 -29.37 -9.53 39.13
N PRO A 398 -30.71 -9.53 39.00
CA PRO A 398 -31.51 -8.32 39.18
C PRO A 398 -31.33 -7.76 40.61
N ALA A 399 -31.44 -6.43 40.74
CA ALA A 399 -31.31 -5.78 42.05
C ALA A 399 -32.41 -6.30 43.01
N GLY A 400 -31.97 -6.88 44.13
CA GLY A 400 -32.89 -7.52 45.08
C GLY A 400 -33.47 -8.88 44.66
N GLY A 401 -33.02 -9.44 43.52
CA GLY A 401 -33.44 -10.72 42.97
C GLY A 401 -32.46 -11.85 43.16
N VAL A 402 -32.78 -13.01 42.58
CA VAL A 402 -31.93 -14.21 42.56
C VAL A 402 -31.17 -14.28 41.24
N MET A 403 -29.94 -14.82 41.28
CA MET A 403 -29.11 -15.08 40.13
C MET A 403 -29.86 -15.99 39.11
N GLN A 404 -29.83 -15.60 37.88
CA GLN A 404 -30.37 -16.32 36.73
C GLN A 404 -29.25 -16.68 35.78
N GLN A 405 -29.41 -17.78 35.04
CA GLN A 405 -28.45 -18.22 34.02
C GLN A 405 -29.16 -18.34 32.66
N LYS A 406 -28.42 -18.00 31.61
CA LYS A 406 -28.86 -18.11 30.22
C LYS A 406 -27.70 -18.56 29.34
N GLN A 407 -27.93 -19.57 28.52
CA GLN A 407 -26.96 -19.96 27.51
C GLN A 407 -27.51 -19.63 26.12
N VAL A 408 -26.69 -18.95 25.32
CA VAL A 408 -27.04 -18.60 23.96
C VAL A 408 -25.92 -19.06 23.04
N LYS A 409 -26.28 -19.84 22.01
CA LYS A 409 -25.36 -20.30 20.99
C LYS A 409 -25.79 -19.79 19.65
N THR A 410 -24.87 -19.09 18.96
CA THR A 410 -25.10 -18.59 17.60
C THR A 410 -24.18 -19.29 16.62
N GLN A 411 -24.65 -19.51 15.40
CA GLN A 411 -23.85 -20.01 14.31
C GLN A 411 -24.09 -19.19 13.04
N THR A 412 -23.01 -18.70 12.45
CA THR A 412 -23.01 -18.01 11.17
C THR A 412 -22.24 -18.84 10.14
N LYS A 413 -22.86 -19.15 9.00
CA LYS A 413 -22.22 -19.78 7.86
C LYS A 413 -22.25 -18.84 6.67
N THR A 414 -21.12 -18.57 6.07
CA THR A 414 -20.99 -17.67 4.90
C THR A 414 -20.29 -18.36 3.75
N ASP A 415 -20.88 -18.29 2.55
CA ASP A 415 -20.29 -18.75 1.28
C ASP A 415 -20.20 -17.58 0.32
N ASN A 416 -18.99 -17.25 -0.11
CA ASN A 416 -18.72 -16.17 -1.06
C ASN A 416 -18.11 -16.74 -2.33
N LYS A 417 -18.57 -16.24 -3.51
CA LYS A 417 -18.03 -16.56 -4.83
C LYS A 417 -17.91 -15.32 -5.67
N LEU A 418 -16.79 -15.20 -6.38
CA LEU A 418 -16.50 -14.09 -7.29
C LEU A 418 -15.87 -14.63 -8.57
N LEU A 419 -16.36 -14.14 -9.70
CA LEU A 419 -15.72 -14.24 -11.02
C LEU A 419 -15.57 -12.84 -11.58
N ALA A 420 -14.39 -12.47 -12.07
CA ALA A 420 -14.15 -11.14 -12.61
C ALA A 420 -13.18 -11.17 -13.79
N SER A 421 -13.34 -10.19 -14.68
CA SER A 421 -12.43 -9.96 -15.82
C SER A 421 -12.21 -8.47 -16.03
N LYS A 422 -10.97 -8.09 -16.33
CA LYS A 422 -10.56 -6.70 -16.61
C LYS A 422 -9.70 -6.65 -17.84
N LEU A 423 -9.96 -5.69 -18.73
CA LEU A 423 -9.16 -5.40 -19.92
C LEU A 423 -8.78 -3.91 -19.93
N VAL A 424 -7.51 -3.62 -20.17
CA VAL A 424 -6.99 -2.27 -20.37
C VAL A 424 -6.18 -2.24 -21.67
N LEU A 425 -6.47 -1.26 -22.51
CA LEU A 425 -5.78 -0.97 -23.76
C LEU A 425 -5.14 0.42 -23.62
N THR A 426 -3.85 0.53 -23.94
CA THR A 426 -3.12 1.80 -23.89
C THR A 426 -2.38 2.04 -25.19
N ALA A 427 -2.55 3.22 -25.78
CA ALA A 427 -1.89 3.61 -27.01
C ALA A 427 -1.39 5.07 -26.94
N PRO A 428 -0.29 5.42 -27.64
CA PRO A 428 0.09 6.80 -27.84
C PRO A 428 -0.91 7.47 -28.81
N VAL A 429 -1.48 8.60 -28.39
CA VAL A 429 -2.46 9.39 -29.16
C VAL A 429 -2.15 10.87 -28.95
N TRP A 430 -2.05 11.65 -30.03
CA TRP A 430 -1.84 13.12 -29.99
C TRP A 430 -0.73 13.56 -29.02
N GLU A 431 0.48 12.97 -29.16
CA GLU A 431 1.64 13.23 -28.29
C GLU A 431 1.41 12.93 -26.79
N GLY A 432 0.32 12.26 -26.47
CA GLY A 432 -0.03 11.80 -25.13
C GLY A 432 -0.22 10.29 -25.09
N SER A 433 -0.76 9.79 -23.99
CA SER A 433 -1.10 8.39 -23.78
C SER A 433 -2.58 8.28 -23.47
N LEU A 434 -3.33 7.55 -24.29
CA LEU A 434 -4.73 7.22 -24.06
C LEU A 434 -4.83 5.79 -23.52
N SER A 435 -5.47 5.62 -22.37
CA SER A 435 -5.84 4.32 -21.81
C SER A 435 -7.36 4.19 -21.79
N VAL A 436 -7.88 3.13 -22.36
CA VAL A 436 -9.31 2.78 -22.31
C VAL A 436 -9.44 1.37 -21.76
N GLY A 437 -10.52 1.09 -21.06
CA GLY A 437 -10.68 -0.24 -20.50
C GLY A 437 -12.03 -0.47 -19.86
N GLY A 438 -12.24 -1.70 -19.41
CA GLY A 438 -13.44 -2.12 -18.71
C GLY A 438 -13.18 -3.26 -17.75
N GLU A 439 -14.10 -3.42 -16.81
CA GLU A 439 -14.09 -4.49 -15.82
C GLU A 439 -15.52 -5.00 -15.64
N TYR A 440 -15.65 -6.32 -15.58
CA TYR A 440 -16.89 -7.01 -15.25
C TYR A 440 -16.66 -7.95 -14.08
N SER A 441 -17.60 -8.01 -13.12
CA SER A 441 -17.58 -9.02 -12.08
C SER A 441 -18.98 -9.49 -11.69
N GLY A 442 -19.10 -10.77 -11.40
CA GLY A 442 -20.26 -11.40 -10.80
C GLY A 442 -19.91 -11.93 -9.41
N THR A 443 -20.67 -11.47 -8.41
CA THR A 443 -20.50 -11.81 -7.00
C THR A 443 -21.73 -12.52 -6.48
N ARG A 444 -21.53 -13.57 -5.70
CA ARG A 444 -22.58 -14.24 -4.93
C ARG A 444 -22.12 -14.45 -3.50
N ARG A 445 -22.91 -13.99 -2.53
CA ARG A 445 -22.74 -14.26 -1.11
C ARG A 445 -24.01 -14.84 -0.53
N SER A 446 -23.90 -15.88 0.30
CA SER A 446 -24.97 -16.47 1.10
C SER A 446 -24.53 -16.48 2.54
N THR A 447 -25.41 -16.08 3.44
CA THR A 447 -25.17 -16.07 4.88
C THR A 447 -26.38 -16.68 5.60
N ASP A 448 -26.13 -17.72 6.38
CA ASP A 448 -27.09 -18.39 7.23
C ASP A 448 -26.75 -18.09 8.69
N TYR A 449 -27.69 -17.57 9.45
CA TYR A 449 -27.57 -17.29 10.88
C TYR A 449 -28.62 -18.06 11.66
N THR A 450 -28.18 -18.86 12.61
CA THR A 450 -29.03 -19.65 13.50
C THR A 450 -28.69 -19.35 14.96
N ILE A 451 -29.68 -19.52 15.86
CA ILE A 451 -29.54 -19.22 17.28
C ILE A 451 -30.28 -20.25 18.15
N LEU A 452 -29.65 -20.61 19.27
CA LEU A 452 -30.27 -21.41 20.33
C LEU A 452 -30.22 -20.63 21.65
N PRO A 453 -31.31 -20.61 22.44
CA PRO A 453 -32.63 -21.23 22.17
C PRO A 453 -33.34 -20.58 20.97
N VAL A 454 -34.07 -21.39 20.23
CA VAL A 454 -34.89 -20.95 19.10
C VAL A 454 -35.95 -19.94 19.55
N GLY A 455 -36.14 -18.86 18.77
CA GLY A 455 -37.15 -17.83 19.06
C GLY A 455 -36.65 -16.65 19.90
N LEU A 456 -35.38 -16.65 20.33
CA LEU A 456 -34.81 -15.51 21.05
C LEU A 456 -34.71 -14.25 20.13
N ILE A 457 -34.20 -14.44 18.93
CA ILE A 457 -34.28 -13.53 17.80
C ILE A 457 -34.54 -14.33 16.52
N PRO A 458 -35.06 -13.72 15.43
CA PRO A 458 -35.31 -14.44 14.19
C PRO A 458 -34.00 -14.98 13.56
N GLU A 459 -34.04 -16.25 13.14
CA GLU A 459 -33.02 -16.80 12.26
C GLU A 459 -33.08 -16.13 10.89
N SER A 460 -31.96 -16.08 10.16
CA SER A 460 -31.92 -15.45 8.86
C SER A 460 -31.16 -16.24 7.82
N HIS A 461 -31.66 -16.23 6.58
CA HIS A 461 -31.01 -16.77 5.41
C HIS A 461 -30.98 -15.72 4.31
N ASN A 462 -29.85 -15.04 4.19
CA ASN A 462 -29.67 -13.94 3.27
C ASN A 462 -28.77 -14.31 2.09
N GLN A 463 -29.14 -13.89 0.88
CA GLN A 463 -28.29 -14.04 -0.30
C GLN A 463 -28.20 -12.73 -1.07
N PHE A 464 -26.98 -12.39 -1.52
CA PHE A 464 -26.71 -11.28 -2.41
C PHE A 464 -26.18 -11.79 -3.76
N ARG A 465 -26.65 -11.18 -4.85
CA ARG A 465 -26.07 -11.32 -6.19
C ARG A 465 -25.81 -9.94 -6.74
N GLU A 466 -24.56 -9.63 -7.02
CA GLU A 466 -24.15 -8.35 -7.57
C GLU A 466 -23.44 -8.56 -8.89
N TYR A 467 -23.90 -7.86 -9.92
CA TYR A 467 -23.24 -7.77 -11.22
C TYR A 467 -22.72 -6.34 -11.37
N TYR A 468 -21.44 -6.24 -11.52
CA TYR A 468 -20.73 -4.98 -11.67
C TYR A 468 -20.11 -4.89 -13.04
N SER A 469 -20.30 -3.79 -13.75
CA SER A 469 -19.62 -3.48 -14.99
C SER A 469 -19.14 -2.05 -14.98
N SER A 470 -17.98 -1.80 -15.57
CA SER A 470 -17.43 -0.46 -15.69
C SER A 470 -16.68 -0.27 -16.99
N ALA A 471 -16.65 0.99 -17.46
CA ALA A 471 -15.82 1.44 -18.57
C ALA A 471 -15.11 2.73 -18.17
N PHE A 472 -13.90 2.94 -18.67
CA PHE A 472 -13.14 4.17 -18.43
C PHE A 472 -12.32 4.59 -19.65
N ALA A 473 -12.04 5.89 -19.71
CA ALA A 473 -11.04 6.49 -20.59
C ALA A 473 -10.17 7.46 -19.77
N GLU A 474 -8.86 7.42 -19.98
CA GLU A 474 -7.90 8.28 -19.32
C GLU A 474 -6.86 8.74 -20.34
N TYR A 475 -6.61 10.05 -20.40
CA TYR A 475 -5.66 10.67 -21.31
C TYR A 475 -4.66 11.51 -20.53
N GLY A 476 -3.38 11.24 -20.71
CA GLY A 476 -2.27 12.00 -20.13
C GLY A 476 -1.36 12.60 -21.19
N ARG A 477 -1.04 13.90 -21.05
CA ARG A 477 -0.13 14.63 -21.94
C ARG A 477 0.64 15.71 -21.20
N SER A 478 1.90 15.93 -21.61
CA SER A 478 2.72 17.05 -21.17
C SER A 478 2.68 18.20 -22.18
N PHE A 479 2.36 19.40 -21.70
CA PHE A 479 2.37 20.65 -22.46
C PHE A 479 3.53 21.52 -21.94
N GLY A 480 4.73 21.32 -22.47
CA GLY A 480 5.94 21.91 -21.91
C GLY A 480 6.15 21.48 -20.44
N PRO A 481 6.15 22.43 -19.48
CA PRO A 481 6.32 22.09 -18.06
C PRO A 481 5.03 21.59 -17.38
N LEU A 482 3.86 21.70 -18.03
CA LEU A 482 2.57 21.31 -17.47
C LEU A 482 2.23 19.88 -17.87
N ASP A 483 2.12 18.97 -16.91
CA ASP A 483 1.56 17.64 -17.09
C ASP A 483 0.05 17.67 -16.79
N VAL A 484 -0.77 17.18 -17.71
CA VAL A 484 -2.22 17.11 -17.62
C VAL A 484 -2.65 15.65 -17.69
N ASN A 485 -3.46 15.20 -16.76
CA ASN A 485 -4.12 13.89 -16.79
C ASN A 485 -5.62 14.09 -16.61
N LEU A 486 -6.42 13.58 -17.56
CA LEU A 486 -7.88 13.65 -17.56
C LEU A 486 -8.45 12.25 -17.61
N GLY A 487 -9.41 11.96 -16.77
CA GLY A 487 -10.04 10.66 -16.72
C GLY A 487 -11.54 10.74 -16.52
N LEU A 488 -12.25 9.78 -17.09
CA LEU A 488 -13.68 9.59 -16.89
C LEU A 488 -13.95 8.08 -16.74
N ARG A 489 -14.66 7.73 -15.66
CA ARG A 489 -15.09 6.36 -15.39
C ARG A 489 -16.60 6.29 -15.19
N TYR A 490 -17.23 5.31 -15.80
CA TYR A 490 -18.63 4.94 -15.59
C TYR A 490 -18.69 3.58 -14.89
N GLU A 491 -19.55 3.47 -13.87
CA GLU A 491 -19.80 2.22 -13.15
C GLU A 491 -21.30 1.92 -13.08
N HIS A 492 -21.67 0.72 -13.49
CA HIS A 492 -23.01 0.16 -13.40
C HIS A 492 -23.01 -1.03 -12.44
N VAL A 493 -23.94 -1.04 -11.48
CA VAL A 493 -24.10 -2.12 -10.50
C VAL A 493 -25.57 -2.55 -10.48
N ASP A 494 -25.80 -3.84 -10.70
CA ASP A 494 -27.09 -4.51 -10.49
C ASP A 494 -26.97 -5.38 -9.23
N PHE A 495 -27.57 -4.91 -8.13
CA PHE A 495 -27.54 -5.56 -6.83
C PHE A 495 -28.90 -6.19 -6.51
N ASN A 496 -28.92 -7.50 -6.33
CA ASN A 496 -30.12 -8.29 -6.05
C ASN A 496 -30.02 -8.94 -4.67
N TYR A 497 -30.96 -8.63 -3.80
CA TYR A 497 -31.12 -9.17 -2.46
C TYR A 497 -32.19 -10.27 -2.42
N TYR A 498 -31.88 -11.36 -1.73
CA TYR A 498 -32.81 -12.47 -1.50
C TYR A 498 -32.87 -12.78 0.00
N ASN A 499 -34.09 -12.98 0.53
CA ASN A 499 -34.33 -13.49 1.87
C ASN A 499 -35.05 -14.83 1.77
N ALA A 500 -34.55 -15.85 2.42
CA ALA A 500 -35.05 -17.23 2.34
C ALA A 500 -35.30 -17.71 0.89
N GLY A 501 -34.42 -17.34 -0.04
CA GLY A 501 -34.47 -17.71 -1.45
C GLY A 501 -35.43 -16.85 -2.31
N VAL A 502 -36.20 -15.97 -1.72
CA VAL A 502 -37.15 -15.08 -2.43
C VAL A 502 -36.47 -13.71 -2.66
N ARG A 503 -36.51 -13.23 -3.91
CA ARG A 503 -35.99 -11.90 -4.25
C ARG A 503 -36.86 -10.81 -3.61
N VAL A 504 -36.21 -9.90 -2.87
CA VAL A 504 -36.86 -8.75 -2.25
C VAL A 504 -36.61 -7.52 -3.12
N ALA A 505 -37.66 -7.10 -3.84
CA ALA A 505 -37.55 -6.02 -4.82
C ALA A 505 -37.13 -4.68 -4.22
N GLU A 506 -37.68 -4.33 -3.05
CA GLU A 506 -37.41 -3.07 -2.33
C GLU A 506 -35.94 -2.93 -1.87
N GLN A 507 -35.27 -4.06 -1.66
CA GLN A 507 -33.84 -4.12 -1.22
C GLN A 507 -32.89 -4.38 -2.40
N SER A 508 -33.44 -4.63 -3.60
CA SER A 508 -32.67 -4.82 -4.84
C SER A 508 -32.57 -3.49 -5.59
N ARG A 509 -31.38 -3.14 -6.11
CA ARG A 509 -31.12 -1.81 -6.66
C ARG A 509 -30.18 -1.82 -7.84
N ILE A 510 -30.35 -0.83 -8.71
CA ILE A 510 -29.44 -0.53 -9.82
C ILE A 510 -28.80 0.84 -9.56
N TYR A 511 -27.48 0.90 -9.68
CA TYR A 511 -26.70 2.12 -9.54
C TYR A 511 -25.98 2.44 -10.85
N ASN A 512 -26.00 3.71 -11.23
CA ASN A 512 -25.25 4.24 -12.38
C ASN A 512 -24.50 5.48 -11.91
N ASN A 513 -23.18 5.44 -11.92
CA ASN A 513 -22.34 6.52 -11.41
C ASN A 513 -21.24 6.90 -12.41
N LEU A 514 -20.95 8.19 -12.47
CA LEU A 514 -19.91 8.77 -13.30
C LEU A 514 -18.86 9.44 -12.41
N PHE A 515 -17.58 9.12 -12.62
CA PHE A 515 -16.45 9.58 -11.81
C PHE A 515 -15.42 10.29 -12.70
N PRO A 516 -15.43 11.63 -12.73
CA PRO A 516 -14.40 12.43 -13.39
C PRO A 516 -13.14 12.50 -12.52
N SER A 517 -11.97 12.61 -13.15
CA SER A 517 -10.69 12.90 -12.50
C SER A 517 -9.86 13.85 -13.34
N ILE A 518 -9.20 14.81 -12.70
CA ILE A 518 -8.32 15.79 -13.32
C ILE A 518 -7.09 15.95 -12.43
N THR A 519 -5.89 15.85 -13.03
CA THR A 519 -4.63 16.14 -12.33
C THR A 519 -3.79 17.07 -13.19
N LEU A 520 -3.33 18.16 -12.60
CA LEU A 520 -2.44 19.15 -13.18
C LEU A 520 -1.17 19.21 -12.36
N SER A 521 -0.02 18.97 -12.96
CA SER A 521 1.29 19.03 -12.28
C SER A 521 2.22 19.95 -13.03
N MET A 522 2.85 20.91 -12.33
CA MET A 522 3.73 21.90 -12.94
C MET A 522 4.83 22.34 -11.96
N PRO A 523 6.10 22.44 -12.39
CA PRO A 523 7.13 23.11 -11.63
C PRO A 523 6.99 24.63 -11.74
N LEU A 524 6.98 25.33 -10.60
CA LEU A 524 7.06 26.78 -10.49
C LEU A 524 8.45 27.18 -9.98
N GLY A 525 9.42 27.28 -10.87
CA GLY A 525 10.83 27.39 -10.53
C GLY A 525 11.32 26.14 -9.78
N LYS A 526 11.71 26.27 -8.50
CA LYS A 526 12.13 25.13 -7.66
C LYS A 526 10.98 24.46 -6.89
N LEU A 527 9.80 25.08 -6.89
CA LEU A 527 8.60 24.54 -6.27
C LEU A 527 7.91 23.59 -7.24
N GLN A 528 7.68 22.36 -6.83
CA GLN A 528 6.85 21.40 -7.57
C GLN A 528 5.42 21.50 -7.07
N THR A 529 4.46 21.65 -7.99
CA THR A 529 3.05 21.83 -7.65
C THR A 529 2.19 20.78 -8.34
N GLN A 530 1.16 20.29 -7.65
CA GLN A 530 0.13 19.45 -8.22
C GLN A 530 -1.22 19.84 -7.66
N LEU A 531 -2.19 20.05 -8.53
CA LEU A 531 -3.59 20.25 -8.21
C LEU A 531 -4.38 19.10 -8.81
N SER A 532 -5.20 18.43 -8.01
CA SER A 532 -6.03 17.34 -8.51
C SER A 532 -7.44 17.40 -7.96
N TYR A 533 -8.41 17.05 -8.80
CA TYR A 533 -9.81 16.84 -8.46
C TYR A 533 -10.21 15.43 -8.82
N GLY A 534 -11.03 14.79 -7.97
CA GLY A 534 -11.59 13.47 -8.22
C GLY A 534 -12.85 13.23 -7.42
N ALA A 535 -13.58 12.18 -7.81
CA ALA A 535 -14.68 11.66 -7.04
C ALA A 535 -14.43 10.17 -6.79
N ASP A 536 -14.71 9.71 -5.59
CA ASP A 536 -14.64 8.31 -5.21
C ASP A 536 -15.94 7.84 -4.52
N ILE A 537 -16.14 6.54 -4.45
CA ILE A 537 -17.32 5.91 -3.89
C ILE A 537 -16.93 4.89 -2.84
N ASP A 538 -17.63 4.88 -1.73
CA ASP A 538 -17.55 3.84 -0.71
C ASP A 538 -18.88 3.06 -0.72
N ARG A 539 -18.82 1.80 -1.15
CA ARG A 539 -20.00 0.93 -1.16
C ARG A 539 -20.08 0.17 0.14
N PRO A 540 -21.28 0.01 0.73
CA PRO A 540 -21.42 -0.74 1.97
C PRO A 540 -20.79 -2.14 1.88
N LEU A 541 -20.17 -2.61 2.95
CA LEU A 541 -19.82 -4.02 3.09
C LEU A 541 -21.07 -4.87 2.99
N TYR A 542 -20.96 -6.09 2.47
CA TYR A 542 -22.16 -6.95 2.37
C TYR A 542 -22.76 -7.30 3.73
N ASP A 543 -21.95 -7.35 4.80
CA ASP A 543 -22.46 -7.51 6.18
C ASP A 543 -23.30 -6.31 6.65
N MET A 544 -23.00 -5.11 6.19
CA MET A 544 -23.79 -3.92 6.48
C MET A 544 -25.16 -3.94 5.78
N LEU A 545 -25.34 -4.76 4.75
CA LEU A 545 -26.57 -4.86 3.96
C LEU A 545 -27.49 -6.02 4.39
N LYS A 546 -27.09 -6.85 5.36
CA LYS A 546 -27.95 -7.94 5.88
C LYS A 546 -29.19 -7.38 6.59
N SER A 547 -30.32 -8.10 6.56
CA SER A 547 -31.51 -7.77 7.33
C SER A 547 -31.59 -8.56 8.65
N GLY A 548 -30.78 -9.60 8.80
CA GLY A 548 -30.75 -10.44 9.99
C GLY A 548 -30.21 -9.70 11.21
N ILE A 549 -30.79 -9.99 12.39
CA ILE A 549 -30.34 -9.48 13.67
C ILE A 549 -29.34 -10.51 14.23
N GLN A 550 -28.24 -10.03 14.78
CA GLN A 550 -27.22 -10.81 15.46
C GLN A 550 -27.27 -10.52 16.95
N TYR A 551 -27.15 -11.55 17.76
CA TYR A 551 -27.07 -11.48 19.22
C TYR A 551 -25.62 -11.33 19.65
N ASP A 552 -25.28 -10.23 20.30
CA ASP A 552 -23.97 -10.05 20.91
C ASP A 552 -24.01 -10.42 22.40
N ASN A 553 -24.98 -9.86 23.09
CA ASN A 553 -25.29 -10.15 24.47
C ASN A 553 -26.75 -9.73 24.76
N ARG A 554 -27.21 -9.94 26.02
CA ARG A 554 -28.56 -9.65 26.45
C ARG A 554 -29.04 -8.21 26.18
N TYR A 555 -28.15 -7.24 26.16
CA TYR A 555 -28.45 -5.82 26.04
C TYR A 555 -28.05 -5.22 24.71
N THR A 556 -27.35 -5.99 23.87
CA THR A 556 -26.77 -5.46 22.63
C THR A 556 -26.99 -6.43 21.48
N TYR A 557 -27.66 -5.95 20.45
CA TYR A 557 -27.87 -6.64 19.20
C TYR A 557 -27.27 -5.82 18.05
N GLU A 558 -26.88 -6.50 17.00
CA GLU A 558 -26.41 -5.87 15.78
C GLU A 558 -27.27 -6.25 14.57
N THR A 559 -27.43 -5.35 13.62
CA THR A 559 -28.07 -5.66 12.34
C THR A 559 -27.42 -4.87 11.23
N GLY A 560 -27.58 -5.30 10.00
CA GLY A 560 -27.30 -4.48 8.83
C GLY A 560 -28.48 -3.58 8.45
N ASN A 561 -28.32 -2.86 7.34
CA ASN A 561 -29.34 -2.02 6.75
C ASN A 561 -29.36 -2.23 5.23
N PRO A 562 -30.29 -3.03 4.71
CA PRO A 562 -30.38 -3.28 3.26
C PRO A 562 -30.69 -2.01 2.44
N PHE A 563 -31.09 -0.92 3.12
CA PHE A 563 -31.42 0.36 2.49
C PHE A 563 -30.25 1.35 2.44
N LEU A 564 -29.05 0.98 2.90
CA LEU A 564 -27.87 1.83 2.82
C LEU A 564 -27.56 2.23 1.38
N LEU A 565 -27.36 3.54 1.18
CA LEU A 565 -26.84 4.12 -0.06
C LEU A 565 -25.32 4.11 -0.05
N PRO A 566 -24.64 3.98 -1.20
CA PRO A 566 -23.21 4.22 -1.28
C PRO A 566 -22.85 5.64 -0.86
N SER A 567 -21.75 5.79 -0.10
CA SER A 567 -21.21 7.11 0.21
C SER A 567 -20.33 7.60 -0.94
N ILE A 568 -20.46 8.88 -1.34
CA ILE A 568 -19.65 9.50 -2.38
C ILE A 568 -18.78 10.59 -1.77
N SER A 569 -17.51 10.63 -2.11
CA SER A 569 -16.58 11.67 -1.71
C SER A 569 -16.11 12.46 -2.95
N ARG A 570 -16.27 13.78 -2.93
CA ARG A 570 -15.67 14.70 -3.90
C ARG A 570 -14.46 15.35 -3.26
N ASN A 571 -13.32 15.29 -3.92
CA ASN A 571 -12.07 15.70 -3.32
C ASN A 571 -11.27 16.63 -4.21
N LEU A 572 -10.71 17.68 -3.61
CA LEU A 572 -9.76 18.61 -4.20
C LEU A 572 -8.48 18.55 -3.39
N SER A 573 -7.35 18.28 -4.04
CA SER A 573 -6.05 18.13 -3.38
C SER A 573 -5.02 19.04 -4.01
N LEU A 574 -4.25 19.75 -3.16
CA LEU A 574 -3.09 20.55 -3.52
C LEU A 574 -1.84 19.94 -2.87
N THR A 575 -0.83 19.64 -3.67
CA THR A 575 0.48 19.18 -3.21
C THR A 575 1.56 20.17 -3.61
N LEU A 576 2.38 20.59 -2.66
CA LEU A 576 3.51 21.48 -2.86
C LEU A 576 4.78 20.81 -2.34
N SER A 577 5.83 20.71 -3.16
CA SER A 577 7.11 20.13 -2.74
C SER A 577 8.25 21.09 -3.06
N TYR A 578 9.03 21.45 -2.02
CA TYR A 578 10.19 22.32 -2.15
C TYR A 578 11.36 21.76 -1.34
N LYS A 579 12.42 21.31 -1.99
CA LYS A 579 13.61 20.70 -1.35
C LYS A 579 13.22 19.53 -0.44
N TRP A 580 13.27 19.75 0.88
CA TRP A 580 12.99 18.79 1.95
C TRP A 580 11.62 19.02 2.62
N LEU A 581 10.85 20.00 2.14
CA LEU A 581 9.49 20.33 2.61
C LEU A 581 8.47 19.79 1.61
N LEU A 582 7.50 19.06 2.11
CA LEU A 582 6.28 18.66 1.41
C LEU A 582 5.08 19.20 2.17
N PHE A 583 4.16 19.83 1.47
CA PHE A 583 2.89 20.29 2.02
C PHE A 583 1.73 19.71 1.19
N ASN A 584 0.66 19.28 1.87
CA ASN A 584 -0.59 18.85 1.23
C ASN A 584 -1.78 19.50 1.92
N ALA A 585 -2.76 19.89 1.09
CA ALA A 585 -4.08 20.32 1.52
C ALA A 585 -5.11 19.49 0.75
N ILE A 586 -6.03 18.83 1.46
CA ILE A 586 -7.08 18.00 0.87
C ILE A 586 -8.42 18.47 1.43
N TYR A 587 -9.32 18.90 0.56
CA TYR A 587 -10.71 19.20 0.90
C TYR A 587 -11.61 18.08 0.39
N LEU A 588 -12.48 17.57 1.27
CA LEU A 588 -13.41 16.49 1.02
C LEU A 588 -14.82 16.97 1.28
N HIS A 589 -15.72 16.73 0.31
CA HIS A 589 -17.18 16.83 0.51
C HIS A 589 -17.75 15.42 0.51
N LEU A 590 -18.25 14.96 1.66
CA LEU A 590 -18.80 13.63 1.86
C LEU A 590 -20.33 13.67 1.75
N ILE A 591 -20.88 12.79 0.92
CA ILE A 591 -22.29 12.63 0.64
C ILE A 591 -22.71 11.26 1.14
N ASP A 592 -23.79 11.18 1.91
CA ASP A 592 -24.35 9.95 2.51
C ASP A 592 -23.31 9.09 3.26
N PRO A 593 -22.47 9.66 4.16
CA PRO A 593 -21.46 8.90 4.90
C PRO A 593 -22.10 7.80 5.75
N PHE A 594 -21.38 6.68 5.95
CA PHE A 594 -21.84 5.62 6.83
C PHE A 594 -21.56 5.94 8.28
N LEU A 595 -22.55 5.71 9.13
CA LEU A 595 -22.47 5.81 10.58
C LEU A 595 -23.07 4.57 11.21
N ILE A 596 -22.48 4.06 12.27
CA ILE A 596 -23.14 3.06 13.12
C ILE A 596 -23.97 3.83 14.15
N LEU A 597 -25.29 3.75 14.02
CA LEU A 597 -26.21 4.36 14.96
C LEU A 597 -26.76 3.30 15.91
N THR A 598 -26.97 3.71 17.14
CA THR A 598 -27.56 2.89 18.20
C THR A 598 -29.00 3.33 18.46
N LYS A 599 -29.94 2.41 18.42
CA LYS A 599 -31.37 2.63 18.66
C LYS A 599 -31.90 1.61 19.67
N SER A 600 -33.07 1.84 20.27
CA SER A 600 -33.73 0.82 21.07
C SER A 600 -34.28 -0.29 20.17
N TYR A 601 -34.10 -1.54 20.56
CA TYR A 601 -34.71 -2.67 19.86
C TYR A 601 -36.17 -2.86 20.27
N ASN A 602 -37.12 -2.88 19.30
CA ASN A 602 -38.54 -3.04 19.52
C ASN A 602 -39.15 -2.09 20.60
N ASN A 603 -38.65 -0.85 20.65
CA ASN A 603 -39.00 0.15 21.68
C ASN A 603 -38.68 -0.28 23.12
N ASN A 604 -37.87 -1.32 23.32
CA ASN A 604 -37.33 -1.66 24.62
C ASN A 604 -36.05 -0.84 24.87
N PRO A 605 -36.04 0.10 25.83
CA PRO A 605 -34.88 0.97 26.09
C PRO A 605 -33.71 0.22 26.75
N GLU A 606 -33.91 -1.02 27.21
CA GLU A 606 -32.87 -1.84 27.82
C GLU A 606 -32.02 -2.55 26.76
N ILE A 607 -32.53 -2.75 25.54
CA ILE A 607 -31.86 -3.47 24.46
C ILE A 607 -31.46 -2.50 23.36
N MET A 608 -30.14 -2.38 23.15
CA MET A 608 -29.55 -1.53 22.12
C MET A 608 -29.36 -2.30 20.82
N LEU A 609 -29.80 -1.72 19.71
CA LEU A 609 -29.59 -2.23 18.38
C LEU A 609 -28.59 -1.34 17.64
N HIS A 610 -27.42 -1.86 17.37
CA HIS A 610 -26.43 -1.22 16.50
C HIS A 610 -26.77 -1.47 15.04
N ARG A 611 -26.91 -0.39 14.27
CA ARG A 611 -27.29 -0.46 12.87
C ARG A 611 -26.53 0.58 12.03
N PRO A 612 -25.96 0.20 10.86
CA PRO A 612 -25.40 1.16 9.95
C PRO A 612 -26.49 2.00 9.27
N GLU A 613 -26.27 3.31 9.19
CA GLU A 613 -27.17 4.28 8.57
C GLU A 613 -26.37 5.27 7.73
N ASN A 614 -27.03 5.93 6.75
CA ASN A 614 -26.43 7.07 6.09
C ASN A 614 -26.59 8.32 6.97
N GLY A 615 -25.51 9.05 7.20
CA GLY A 615 -25.49 10.30 7.94
C GLY A 615 -25.66 11.51 7.04
N PRO A 616 -25.81 12.72 7.63
CA PRO A 616 -25.86 13.96 6.87
C PRO A 616 -24.52 14.24 6.17
N ASN A 617 -24.61 14.95 5.05
CA ASN A 617 -23.42 15.38 4.29
C ASN A 617 -22.57 16.34 5.13
N PHE A 618 -21.27 16.28 4.97
CA PHE A 618 -20.37 17.19 5.66
C PHE A 618 -19.04 17.39 4.90
N ASP A 619 -18.33 18.43 5.30
CA ASP A 619 -17.05 18.82 4.73
C ASP A 619 -15.91 18.50 5.69
N ARG A 620 -14.76 18.13 5.12
CA ARG A 620 -13.53 17.87 5.86
C ARG A 620 -12.32 18.49 5.16
N LEU A 621 -11.50 19.19 5.93
CA LEU A 621 -10.20 19.71 5.49
C LEU A 621 -9.09 18.94 6.21
N PHE A 622 -8.15 18.47 5.43
CA PHE A 622 -6.94 17.82 5.91
C PHE A 622 -5.72 18.60 5.42
N LEU A 623 -4.85 18.99 6.34
CA LEU A 623 -3.59 19.69 6.06
C LEU A 623 -2.44 18.85 6.59
N SER A 624 -1.35 18.71 5.84
CA SER A 624 -0.14 18.06 6.33
C SER A 624 1.13 18.74 5.82
N ALA A 625 2.16 18.74 6.65
CA ALA A 625 3.51 19.18 6.31
C ALA A 625 4.50 18.11 6.75
N THR A 626 5.43 17.76 5.86
CA THR A 626 6.50 16.79 6.12
C THR A 626 7.84 17.42 5.83
N LEU A 627 8.77 17.32 6.80
CA LEU A 627 10.15 17.80 6.71
C LEU A 627 11.09 16.60 6.81
N GLN A 628 12.04 16.47 5.87
CA GLN A 628 12.99 15.35 5.81
C GLN A 628 14.43 15.88 5.56
N PRO A 629 15.03 16.60 6.51
CA PRO A 629 16.43 17.00 6.40
C PRO A 629 17.36 15.79 6.59
N VAL A 630 18.63 15.93 6.20
CA VAL A 630 19.68 14.95 6.45
C VAL A 630 20.85 15.68 7.12
N VAL A 631 21.28 15.21 8.30
CA VAL A 631 22.32 15.84 9.12
C VAL A 631 23.34 14.74 9.52
N GLY A 632 24.33 14.49 8.67
CA GLY A 632 25.33 13.46 8.92
C GLY A 632 24.72 12.07 9.00
N ILE A 633 24.91 11.40 10.16
CA ILE A 633 24.31 10.08 10.45
C ILE A 633 22.86 10.15 10.90
N TRP A 634 22.36 11.33 11.21
CA TRP A 634 21.00 11.56 11.70
C TRP A 634 20.07 11.92 10.53
N HIS A 635 19.00 11.19 10.37
CA HIS A 635 17.99 11.33 9.30
C HIS A 635 16.62 11.53 9.90
N PRO A 636 16.31 12.75 10.43
CA PRO A 636 15.02 13.00 11.03
C PRO A 636 13.92 13.17 9.98
N GLN A 637 12.72 12.80 10.37
CA GLN A 637 11.50 13.12 9.65
C GLN A 637 10.48 13.71 10.63
N PHE A 638 10.02 14.91 10.35
CA PHE A 638 8.95 15.58 11.10
C PHE A 638 7.71 15.64 10.23
N ARG A 639 6.61 15.13 10.74
CA ARG A 639 5.33 15.15 10.05
C ARG A 639 4.28 15.74 10.97
N ALA A 640 3.71 16.88 10.58
CA ALA A 640 2.58 17.50 11.25
C ALA A 640 1.34 17.42 10.36
N SER A 641 0.19 17.10 10.94
CA SER A 641 -1.08 17.12 10.23
C SER A 641 -2.20 17.64 11.10
N VAL A 642 -3.19 18.26 10.46
CA VAL A 642 -4.41 18.76 11.09
C VAL A 642 -5.60 18.32 10.27
N THR A 643 -6.57 17.72 10.93
CA THR A 643 -7.88 17.38 10.35
C THR A 643 -8.94 18.25 11.00
N LYS A 644 -9.78 18.88 10.20
CA LYS A 644 -10.96 19.62 10.66
C LYS A 644 -12.15 19.19 9.83
N GLN A 645 -13.23 18.90 10.51
CA GLN A 645 -14.52 18.61 9.87
C GLN A 645 -15.56 19.65 10.28
N TRP A 646 -16.57 19.84 9.42
CA TRP A 646 -17.77 20.64 9.69
C TRP A 646 -18.96 19.69 9.64
N TYR A 647 -19.12 18.91 10.73
CA TYR A 647 -20.13 17.90 10.86
C TYR A 647 -21.18 18.33 11.87
N ASN A 648 -22.41 18.50 11.41
CA ASN A 648 -23.55 18.87 12.24
C ASN A 648 -24.49 17.66 12.39
N MET A 649 -24.32 16.93 13.48
CA MET A 649 -25.19 15.82 13.84
C MET A 649 -26.20 16.28 14.86
N PRO A 650 -27.54 16.07 14.66
CA PRO A 650 -28.54 16.36 15.65
C PRO A 650 -28.36 15.44 16.87
N THR A 651 -28.00 16.02 17.99
CA THR A 651 -27.80 15.35 19.29
C THR A 651 -28.31 16.25 20.39
N PRO A 652 -28.97 15.72 21.45
CA PRO A 652 -29.38 16.52 22.59
C PRO A 652 -28.20 16.98 23.46
N PHE A 653 -26.98 16.51 23.15
CA PHE A 653 -25.77 16.90 23.84
C PHE A 653 -25.16 18.09 23.10
N ASP A 654 -24.79 19.14 23.81
CA ASP A 654 -24.06 20.27 23.23
C ASP A 654 -22.59 19.84 22.96
N VAL A 655 -22.43 19.01 21.93
CA VAL A 655 -21.13 18.49 21.51
C VAL A 655 -20.78 19.05 20.14
N GLY A 656 -19.86 20.00 20.15
CA GLY A 656 -19.29 20.47 18.89
C GLY A 656 -18.44 19.38 18.21
N LEU A 657 -19.01 18.70 17.20
CA LEU A 657 -18.27 17.73 16.37
C LEU A 657 -17.39 18.39 15.29
N TYR A 658 -16.91 19.58 15.56
CA TYR A 658 -16.08 20.40 14.66
C TYR A 658 -14.68 20.73 15.23
N ARG A 659 -14.26 20.09 16.34
CA ARG A 659 -12.94 20.34 16.93
C ARG A 659 -11.87 19.73 16.02
N ALA A 660 -10.90 20.57 15.65
CA ALA A 660 -9.75 20.09 14.88
C ALA A 660 -8.92 19.11 15.70
N GLN A 661 -8.36 18.10 15.04
CA GLN A 661 -7.40 17.16 15.60
C GLN A 661 -6.05 17.36 14.92
N ALA A 662 -4.99 17.50 15.70
CA ALA A 662 -3.64 17.59 15.19
C ALA A 662 -2.84 16.35 15.56
N THR A 663 -1.97 15.91 14.64
CA THR A 663 -1.02 14.82 14.86
C THR A 663 0.39 15.30 14.52
N LEU A 664 1.33 15.05 15.41
CA LEU A 664 2.76 15.25 15.19
C LEU A 664 3.46 13.89 15.27
N GLN A 665 4.13 13.50 14.21
CA GLN A 665 4.99 12.33 14.18
C GLN A 665 6.44 12.77 13.97
N VAL A 666 7.33 12.27 14.82
CA VAL A 666 8.77 12.53 14.78
C VAL A 666 9.50 11.20 14.68
N ASP A 667 10.15 10.98 13.57
CA ASP A 667 11.01 9.82 13.35
C ASP A 667 12.47 10.26 13.37
N ASN A 668 13.26 9.72 14.28
CA ASN A 668 14.70 9.94 14.36
C ASN A 668 15.40 8.65 13.95
N ALA A 669 16.02 8.65 12.78
CA ALA A 669 16.79 7.53 12.29
C ALA A 669 18.28 7.84 12.32
N PHE A 670 19.10 6.86 12.74
CA PHE A 670 20.56 6.96 12.85
C PHE A 670 21.21 5.79 12.12
N ASP A 671 22.03 6.12 11.13
CA ASP A 671 22.82 5.15 10.39
C ASP A 671 24.23 5.07 10.99
N THR A 672 24.51 3.99 11.71
CA THR A 672 25.75 3.80 12.46
C THR A 672 26.46 2.50 12.05
N LYS A 673 27.75 2.36 12.35
CA LYS A 673 28.48 1.09 12.18
C LYS A 673 27.90 -0.08 12.97
N TRP A 674 27.14 0.20 14.04
CA TRP A 674 26.50 -0.81 14.89
C TRP A 674 25.14 -1.28 14.34
N GLY A 675 24.61 -0.61 13.32
CA GLY A 675 23.34 -0.86 12.70
C GLY A 675 22.49 0.41 12.54
N TYR A 676 21.33 0.25 11.98
CA TYR A 676 20.34 1.29 11.74
C TYR A 676 19.35 1.33 12.92
N TRP A 677 19.29 2.48 13.60
CA TRP A 677 18.42 2.73 14.72
C TRP A 677 17.31 3.68 14.30
N ARG A 678 16.08 3.47 14.77
CA ARG A 678 14.97 4.38 14.55
C ARG A 678 14.13 4.52 15.81
N LEU A 679 13.95 5.76 16.29
CA LEU A 679 13.04 6.14 17.34
C LEU A 679 11.89 6.91 16.71
N SER A 680 10.66 6.37 16.81
CA SER A 680 9.44 6.93 16.24
C SER A 680 8.51 7.36 17.35
N THR A 681 8.08 8.63 17.36
CA THR A 681 7.15 9.18 18.35
C THR A 681 5.95 9.78 17.64
N THR A 682 4.75 9.44 18.07
CA THR A 682 3.48 9.99 17.59
C THR A 682 2.76 10.67 18.74
N LEU A 683 2.35 11.92 18.52
CA LEU A 683 1.53 12.73 19.40
C LEU A 683 0.25 13.08 18.64
N GLN A 684 -0.90 12.88 19.26
CA GLN A 684 -2.20 13.25 18.71
C GLN A 684 -2.98 14.04 19.74
N THR A 685 -3.54 15.16 19.34
CA THR A 685 -4.37 16.00 20.23
C THR A 685 -5.78 15.44 20.35
N THR A 686 -6.54 15.98 21.29
CA THR A 686 -8.01 15.80 21.31
C THR A 686 -8.62 16.34 20.03
N GLY A 687 -9.78 15.79 19.60
CA GLY A 687 -10.46 16.26 18.40
C GLY A 687 -11.62 15.38 17.98
N ASN A 688 -12.25 15.71 16.87
CA ASN A 688 -13.38 14.97 16.31
C ASN A 688 -13.00 14.22 15.03
N GLU A 689 -13.56 13.03 14.89
CA GLU A 689 -13.54 12.24 13.66
C GLU A 689 -14.93 11.58 13.48
N ASP A 690 -15.56 11.82 12.32
CA ASP A 690 -16.95 11.43 12.02
C ASP A 690 -17.92 11.84 13.16
N ASN A 691 -18.71 10.92 13.71
CA ASN A 691 -19.57 11.13 14.86
C ASN A 691 -18.86 10.93 16.21
N GLY A 692 -17.53 10.81 16.19
CA GLY A 692 -16.71 10.54 17.35
C GLY A 692 -15.99 11.76 17.90
N TYR A 693 -15.63 11.68 19.18
CA TYR A 693 -14.78 12.63 19.87
C TYR A 693 -13.71 11.90 20.68
N PHE A 694 -12.43 12.26 20.47
CA PHE A 694 -11.30 11.78 21.24
C PHE A 694 -10.93 12.80 22.32
N PRO A 695 -11.36 12.63 23.57
CA PRO A 695 -11.19 13.62 24.63
C PRO A 695 -9.83 13.61 25.30
N LYS A 696 -9.00 12.61 25.02
CA LYS A 696 -7.64 12.48 25.56
C LYS A 696 -6.60 12.56 24.46
N PRO A 697 -5.46 13.22 24.67
CA PRO A 697 -4.36 13.16 23.75
C PRO A 697 -3.77 11.74 23.74
N TYR A 698 -3.25 11.34 22.59
CA TYR A 698 -2.60 10.05 22.40
C TYR A 698 -1.10 10.27 22.21
N PHE A 699 -0.30 9.45 22.87
CA PHE A 699 1.16 9.46 22.79
C PHE A 699 1.66 8.04 22.61
N ARG A 700 2.59 7.82 21.67
CA ARG A 700 3.22 6.53 21.47
C ARG A 700 4.65 6.68 20.99
N THR A 701 5.58 5.92 21.58
CA THR A 701 6.98 5.88 21.17
C THR A 701 7.41 4.45 20.92
N SER A 702 8.12 4.20 19.82
CA SER A 702 8.63 2.89 19.43
C SER A 702 10.10 3.00 19.04
N LEU A 703 10.88 1.95 19.30
CA LEU A 703 12.31 1.86 18.99
C LEU A 703 12.56 0.63 18.13
N SER A 704 13.31 0.78 17.04
CA SER A 704 13.80 -0.34 16.23
C SER A 704 15.30 -0.30 16.04
N TRP A 705 15.88 -1.48 15.92
CA TRP A 705 17.28 -1.71 15.54
C TRP A 705 17.33 -2.75 14.44
N TYR A 706 18.11 -2.48 13.40
CA TYR A 706 18.33 -3.37 12.27
C TYR A 706 19.79 -3.48 11.91
N LYS A 707 20.25 -4.69 11.60
CA LYS A 707 21.58 -4.93 11.07
C LYS A 707 21.58 -6.12 10.11
N SER A 708 22.33 -5.97 9.01
CA SER A 708 22.60 -7.05 8.06
C SER A 708 23.99 -7.64 8.27
N PHE A 709 24.14 -8.93 7.93
CA PHE A 709 25.33 -9.74 8.06
C PHE A 709 25.52 -10.59 6.79
N LEU A 710 26.66 -11.26 6.66
CA LEU A 710 26.94 -12.20 5.58
C LEU A 710 26.73 -11.59 4.18
N LYS A 711 27.20 -10.36 3.97
CA LYS A 711 27.00 -9.60 2.71
C LYS A 711 25.51 -9.44 2.39
N ASP A 712 24.74 -8.98 3.35
CA ASP A 712 23.29 -8.74 3.30
C ASP A 712 22.41 -9.99 3.08
N ARG A 713 22.97 -11.19 3.26
CA ARG A 713 22.18 -12.44 3.17
C ARG A 713 21.39 -12.74 4.44
N LEU A 714 21.91 -12.39 5.61
CA LEU A 714 21.23 -12.54 6.90
C LEU A 714 20.95 -11.16 7.47
N SER A 715 19.74 -10.90 7.96
CA SER A 715 19.43 -9.69 8.69
C SER A 715 18.63 -9.99 9.95
N ILE A 716 18.82 -9.13 10.95
CA ILE A 716 18.15 -9.18 12.24
C ILE A 716 17.47 -7.82 12.45
N GLU A 717 16.21 -7.82 12.84
CA GLU A 717 15.49 -6.67 13.34
C GLU A 717 15.00 -6.95 14.76
N CYS A 718 15.24 -6.01 15.68
CA CYS A 718 14.62 -5.97 17.00
C CYS A 718 13.71 -4.75 17.06
N TYR A 719 12.48 -4.91 17.57
CA TYR A 719 11.51 -3.83 17.63
C TYR A 719 10.78 -3.82 18.96
N LEU A 720 10.78 -2.66 19.60
CA LEU A 720 10.03 -2.35 20.81
C LEU A 720 8.88 -1.41 20.43
N TYR A 721 7.66 -1.90 20.48
CA TYR A 721 6.47 -1.13 20.22
C TYR A 721 5.90 -0.57 21.51
N ASP A 722 5.43 0.67 21.46
CA ASP A 722 4.83 1.40 22.59
C ASP A 722 5.66 1.32 23.88
N LEU A 723 6.89 1.85 23.81
CA LEU A 723 7.90 1.79 24.86
C LEU A 723 7.37 2.20 26.25
N PHE A 724 6.40 3.10 26.33
CA PHE A 724 5.85 3.65 27.57
C PHE A 724 4.47 3.09 27.94
N SER A 725 3.91 2.13 27.16
CA SER A 725 2.55 1.57 27.36
C SER A 725 1.48 2.68 27.49
N SER A 726 1.54 3.62 26.55
CA SER A 726 0.72 4.86 26.59
C SER A 726 -0.38 4.89 25.51
N GLY A 727 -0.57 3.79 24.80
CA GLY A 727 -1.44 3.67 23.64
C GLY A 727 -2.92 3.45 23.90
N ASP A 728 -3.45 3.76 25.10
CA ASP A 728 -4.88 3.65 25.40
C ASP A 728 -5.72 4.48 24.41
N ASN A 729 -6.64 3.84 23.74
CA ASN A 729 -7.57 4.51 22.84
C ASN A 729 -8.90 4.76 23.57
N TYR A 730 -9.18 6.02 23.87
CA TYR A 730 -10.40 6.45 24.53
C TYR A 730 -11.22 7.34 23.57
N GLY A 731 -12.44 6.91 23.24
CA GLY A 731 -13.32 7.63 22.32
C GLY A 731 -14.76 7.69 22.81
N LYS A 732 -15.47 8.75 22.40
CA LYS A 732 -16.93 8.91 22.57
C LYS A 732 -17.57 8.96 21.20
N ASN A 733 -18.60 8.15 20.96
CA ASN A 733 -19.39 8.18 19.74
C ASN A 733 -20.83 8.60 20.06
N TYR A 734 -21.40 9.48 19.25
CA TYR A 734 -22.73 10.04 19.45
C TYR A 734 -23.71 9.48 18.42
N SER A 735 -24.92 9.15 18.88
CA SER A 735 -25.99 8.58 18.06
C SER A 735 -27.36 9.10 18.56
N GLY A 736 -27.72 10.34 18.19
CA GLY A 736 -28.92 10.98 18.68
C GLY A 736 -28.92 11.14 20.22
N ALA A 737 -29.92 10.59 20.92
CA ALA A 737 -30.01 10.59 22.38
C ALA A 737 -29.09 9.58 23.09
N LEU A 738 -28.26 8.87 22.33
CA LEU A 738 -27.33 7.85 22.83
C LEU A 738 -25.90 8.33 22.65
N TYR A 739 -25.04 8.08 23.63
CA TYR A 739 -23.61 8.12 23.41
C TYR A 739 -22.91 6.90 24.01
N THR A 740 -21.88 6.46 23.33
CA THR A 740 -21.04 5.33 23.72
C THR A 740 -19.67 5.85 24.10
N VAL A 741 -19.15 5.47 25.27
CA VAL A 741 -17.76 5.66 25.66
C VAL A 741 -17.04 4.33 25.51
N LYS A 742 -16.00 4.29 24.69
CA LYS A 742 -15.19 3.09 24.50
C LYS A 742 -13.75 3.40 24.88
N GLN A 743 -13.20 2.60 25.77
CA GLN A 743 -11.79 2.59 26.12
C GLN A 743 -11.24 1.21 25.80
N HIS A 744 -10.30 1.16 24.87
CA HIS A 744 -9.48 -0.02 24.64
C HIS A 744 -8.21 0.12 25.47
N ILE A 745 -8.01 -0.78 26.39
CA ILE A 745 -6.79 -0.94 27.18
C ILE A 745 -6.02 -2.07 26.52
N TYR A 746 -5.28 -1.74 25.48
CA TYR A 746 -4.48 -2.74 24.79
C TYR A 746 -3.18 -3.00 25.57
N SER A 747 -2.80 -4.26 25.69
CA SER A 747 -1.43 -4.65 25.99
C SER A 747 -0.56 -4.34 24.76
N MET A 748 -0.30 -3.04 24.51
CA MET A 748 0.36 -2.58 23.28
C MET A 748 1.88 -2.73 23.34
N ARG A 749 2.48 -2.71 24.55
CA ARG A 749 3.93 -2.88 24.67
C ARG A 749 4.31 -4.28 24.21
N ASN A 750 5.11 -4.34 23.18
CA ASN A 750 5.48 -5.58 22.53
C ASN A 750 6.95 -5.51 22.11
N PHE A 751 7.70 -6.57 22.36
CA PHE A 751 9.05 -6.78 21.86
C PHE A 751 9.02 -7.85 20.79
N SER A 752 9.59 -7.56 19.63
CA SER A 752 9.68 -8.54 18.55
C SER A 752 11.09 -8.66 17.99
N ILE A 753 11.40 -9.86 17.50
CA ILE A 753 12.61 -10.18 16.77
C ILE A 753 12.23 -10.82 15.41
N THR A 754 12.86 -10.32 14.35
CA THR A 754 12.72 -10.88 13.00
C THR A 754 14.08 -11.29 12.46
N LEU A 755 14.21 -12.55 12.07
CA LEU A 755 15.37 -13.08 11.36
C LEU A 755 14.99 -13.26 9.88
N ARG A 756 15.82 -12.81 8.98
CA ARG A 756 15.63 -12.99 7.54
C ARG A 756 16.90 -13.52 6.88
N TYR A 757 16.74 -14.56 6.08
CA TYR A 757 17.78 -15.10 5.23
C TYR A 757 17.42 -15.00 3.75
N LYS A 758 18.33 -14.44 2.94
CA LYS A 758 18.19 -14.29 1.48
C LYS A 758 19.30 -15.05 0.77
N PHE A 759 18.90 -15.90 -0.17
CA PHE A 759 19.83 -16.52 -1.13
C PHE A 759 19.39 -16.12 -2.53
N ASN A 760 20.27 -15.48 -3.28
CA ASN A 760 19.94 -14.80 -4.52
C ASN A 760 18.80 -13.75 -4.34
N THR A 761 18.70 -12.78 -5.24
CA THR A 761 17.57 -11.85 -5.27
C THR A 761 16.88 -12.00 -6.60
N SER A 762 15.65 -12.50 -6.59
CA SER A 762 14.79 -12.45 -7.77
C SER A 762 13.40 -12.02 -7.37
N SER A 763 12.92 -10.93 -7.96
CA SER A 763 11.49 -10.61 -7.91
C SER A 763 10.76 -11.43 -8.96
N SER A 764 9.55 -11.93 -8.66
CA SER A 764 8.72 -12.67 -9.60
C SER A 764 8.41 -11.83 -10.85
N LYS A 765 8.49 -12.44 -12.03
CA LYS A 765 8.08 -11.84 -13.31
C LYS A 765 6.57 -11.94 -13.55
N TYR A 766 5.81 -12.46 -12.62
CA TYR A 766 4.36 -12.58 -12.72
C TYR A 766 3.72 -11.19 -12.92
N LYS A 767 2.90 -10.99 -13.97
CA LYS A 767 2.33 -9.68 -14.35
C LYS A 767 0.81 -9.59 -14.17
N GLY A 768 0.14 -10.62 -13.66
CA GLY A 768 -1.32 -10.60 -13.49
C GLY A 768 -1.77 -9.51 -12.52
N SER A 769 -2.67 -8.63 -12.96
CA SER A 769 -3.38 -7.67 -12.13
C SER A 769 -4.62 -8.32 -11.49
N SER A 770 -5.26 -7.67 -10.50
CA SER A 770 -6.47 -8.18 -9.86
C SER A 770 -7.72 -7.57 -10.49
N ALA A 771 -8.62 -8.39 -11.01
CA ALA A 771 -9.99 -8.01 -11.34
C ALA A 771 -10.93 -8.26 -10.13
N GLY A 772 -12.07 -7.56 -10.02
CA GLY A 772 -13.08 -7.76 -8.99
C GLY A 772 -12.63 -7.52 -7.56
N SER A 773 -11.53 -6.82 -7.37
CA SER A 773 -10.97 -6.60 -6.03
C SER A 773 -11.81 -5.67 -5.17
N ALA A 774 -12.51 -4.69 -5.76
CA ALA A 774 -13.43 -3.81 -5.02
C ALA A 774 -14.57 -4.62 -4.40
N GLN A 775 -15.12 -5.60 -5.12
CA GLN A 775 -16.18 -6.50 -4.63
C GLN A 775 -15.63 -7.47 -3.59
N ARG A 776 -14.45 -8.05 -3.82
CA ARG A 776 -13.81 -8.96 -2.85
C ARG A 776 -13.55 -8.30 -1.49
N ASN A 777 -13.14 -7.05 -1.48
CA ASN A 777 -12.87 -6.31 -0.22
C ASN A 777 -14.15 -5.98 0.57
N ARG A 778 -15.33 -6.14 -0.01
CA ARG A 778 -16.63 -5.96 0.65
C ARG A 778 -17.18 -7.24 1.27
N MET A 779 -16.54 -8.40 1.02
CA MET A 779 -16.89 -9.71 1.54
C MET A 779 -16.20 -9.97 2.88
#